data_820126190b1bda697da4884a284cc4ff
#
_entry.id   820126190b1bda697da4884a284cc4ff
#
_cell.length_a   1.000
_cell.length_b   1.000
_cell.length_c   1.000
_cell.angle_alpha   90.00
_cell.angle_beta   90.00
_cell.angle_gamma   90.00
#
_symmetry.space_group_name_H-M   'P 1'
#
loop_
_entity.id
_entity.type
_entity.pdbx_description
1 polymer ?
#
loop_
_entity_poly.entity_id
_entity_poly.type
_entity_poly.pdbx_seq_one_letter_code
_entity_poly.pdbx_strand_id
1 'polypeptide(L)'
;MASGLFLMSLPNPDHVLRLAQELNLKVHQVASTAQLLAEGATVPFISRYRKEVTGMLDEVQVAAIRDRLEQMKAIDERRASILASLKERNLLNPVLEKSIMAAETLTALEDLYAPFRPKKRTRATIAKEKGLESLANLLFAQDPATDPVAAAQAHVGFAYTPEDGKNQPATVATVEEALAGARDIIAERVSEDKDARARLRRVYQSTAVISSRVLTGKETEAAKFKDYFEWSEPLAKAPSHRVLAMRRGEQESMLIMRVTLPDELAGVAEVEPLFVKAKNPAGEQVRLAVADATKRLLCPAMETEMRLESKKRADADAIKVFADNLRELLFAAPLGQKAVMAIDPGFRTGCKVVLLDRQGKLLHNDVVYPDRQAVEAKEKLEGFVKFFKVEAVAIGNGTGGRETEAFVRGLGLPASIPVVMVNESGASIYSASEVAREEFPDYDLTVRGAVSIGRRLMDPLAELVKLDAKSIGVGQYQHDVDQSALKRSLDDTVVSTVNGVGVEVNTASKQLLSYVSGLNESIAANIVARRNEKGPFQSRAELLEVARLGPKAFEQAAGFLRVRGATNPLDASAVHPESYPIVEKMAADLGLTVPDLMRDGSKRAKIKLETYVTEKVGLPTLTDIVAELAKPGRDPRQQFEAFSFAEGVNKPEDLKQGMKLPGLVTNVTAFGAFVDVGVHQDGLVHVSQLADTFVKEPGSVVKPGQKVMVTVVEVDLPRNRIALSMRSKPELGARMQNGAGTPSSRTGPSAPRGGGTPPPARPAQRAPQSLNDDWFTAALNKKK
;
A
#
# COMPACT_ATOMS: atom_id res chain seq x y z
N MET A 1 -34.78 -14.45 -10.89
CA MET A 1 -34.83 -13.96 -12.28
C MET A 1 -33.44 -13.49 -12.67
N ALA A 2 -32.95 -14.02 -13.77
CA ALA A 2 -31.77 -13.67 -14.55
C ALA A 2 -30.44 -13.44 -13.77
N SER A 3 -29.75 -14.54 -13.52
CA SER A 3 -28.30 -14.60 -13.38
C SER A 3 -27.69 -14.14 -14.71
N GLY A 4 -27.21 -12.89 -14.76
CA GLY A 4 -26.37 -12.45 -15.84
C GLY A 4 -25.05 -13.21 -15.78
N LEU A 5 -24.92 -14.27 -16.56
CA LEU A 5 -23.63 -14.82 -16.95
C LEU A 5 -22.87 -13.69 -17.65
N PHE A 6 -21.92 -13.08 -16.95
CA PHE A 6 -20.86 -12.31 -17.59
C PHE A 6 -20.04 -13.31 -18.42
N LEU A 7 -20.37 -13.45 -19.69
CA LEU A 7 -19.44 -13.95 -20.71
C LEU A 7 -18.30 -12.94 -20.76
N MET A 8 -17.25 -13.17 -19.99
CA MET A 8 -16.00 -12.45 -20.17
C MET A 8 -15.49 -12.85 -21.56
N SER A 9 -15.46 -11.89 -22.48
CA SER A 9 -14.89 -12.05 -23.81
C SER A 9 -13.43 -12.50 -23.68
N LEU A 10 -13.00 -13.41 -24.55
CA LEU A 10 -11.58 -13.80 -24.69
C LEU A 10 -10.69 -12.55 -24.69
N PRO A 11 -9.51 -12.63 -24.08
CA PRO A 11 -8.61 -11.48 -23.99
C PRO A 11 -8.25 -10.97 -25.39
N ASN A 12 -8.28 -9.65 -25.56
CA ASN A 12 -7.92 -9.02 -26.83
C ASN A 12 -6.48 -9.40 -27.21
N PRO A 13 -6.23 -9.98 -28.40
CA PRO A 13 -4.88 -10.39 -28.81
C PRO A 13 -3.85 -9.25 -28.77
N ASP A 14 -4.25 -8.02 -29.07
CA ASP A 14 -3.36 -6.86 -29.03
C ASP A 14 -2.93 -6.54 -27.58
N HIS A 15 -3.83 -6.71 -26.62
CA HIS A 15 -3.48 -6.58 -25.19
C HIS A 15 -2.48 -7.63 -24.76
N VAL A 16 -2.65 -8.87 -25.20
CA VAL A 16 -1.74 -9.99 -24.88
C VAL A 16 -0.32 -9.72 -25.40
N LEU A 17 -0.22 -9.31 -26.68
CA LEU A 17 1.05 -9.00 -27.30
C LEU A 17 1.78 -7.86 -26.59
N ARG A 18 1.06 -6.79 -26.31
CA ARG A 18 1.60 -5.63 -25.61
C ARG A 18 2.04 -5.95 -24.19
N LEU A 19 1.21 -6.68 -23.45
CA LEU A 19 1.54 -7.13 -22.10
C LEU A 19 2.80 -7.99 -22.06
N ALA A 20 2.94 -8.91 -23.02
CA ALA A 20 4.13 -9.73 -23.14
C ALA A 20 5.40 -8.90 -23.28
N GLN A 21 5.35 -7.81 -24.07
CA GLN A 21 6.46 -6.87 -24.23
C GLN A 21 6.71 -6.05 -22.95
N GLU A 22 5.66 -5.45 -22.37
CA GLU A 22 5.76 -4.60 -21.17
C GLU A 22 6.31 -5.36 -19.96
N LEU A 23 5.89 -6.63 -19.76
CA LEU A 23 6.30 -7.46 -18.63
C LEU A 23 7.52 -8.35 -18.92
N ASN A 24 8.07 -8.28 -20.14
CA ASN A 24 9.17 -9.15 -20.60
C ASN A 24 8.85 -10.64 -20.43
N LEU A 25 7.64 -11.04 -20.82
CA LEU A 25 7.12 -12.40 -20.76
C LEU A 25 6.87 -12.94 -22.17
N LYS A 26 6.73 -14.26 -22.30
CA LYS A 26 6.37 -14.89 -23.57
C LYS A 26 4.87 -14.71 -23.84
N VAL A 27 4.50 -14.53 -25.10
CA VAL A 27 3.10 -14.30 -25.52
C VAL A 27 2.17 -15.40 -25.01
N HIS A 28 2.59 -16.69 -25.12
CA HIS A 28 1.77 -17.81 -24.66
C HIS A 28 1.55 -17.80 -23.12
N GLN A 29 2.54 -17.33 -22.33
CA GLN A 29 2.40 -17.23 -20.87
C GLN A 29 1.30 -16.23 -20.51
N VAL A 30 1.33 -15.06 -21.15
CA VAL A 30 0.30 -14.03 -20.94
C VAL A 30 -1.05 -14.49 -21.43
N ALA A 31 -1.13 -15.11 -22.62
CA ALA A 31 -2.39 -15.60 -23.21
C ALA A 31 -3.06 -16.64 -22.31
N SER A 32 -2.30 -17.66 -21.90
CA SER A 32 -2.84 -18.72 -21.03
C SER A 32 -3.28 -18.18 -19.66
N THR A 33 -2.50 -17.27 -19.07
CA THR A 33 -2.86 -16.64 -17.78
C THR A 33 -4.11 -15.78 -17.91
N ALA A 34 -4.21 -14.98 -18.97
CA ALA A 34 -5.38 -14.14 -19.25
C ALA A 34 -6.66 -14.99 -19.47
N GLN A 35 -6.53 -16.15 -20.13
CA GLN A 35 -7.63 -17.08 -20.30
C GLN A 35 -8.08 -17.67 -18.97
N LEU A 36 -7.15 -18.18 -18.13
CA LEU A 36 -7.48 -18.72 -16.81
C LEU A 36 -8.16 -17.68 -15.91
N LEU A 37 -7.69 -16.42 -15.93
CA LEU A 37 -8.31 -15.32 -15.21
C LEU A 37 -9.73 -15.02 -15.74
N ALA A 38 -9.94 -15.04 -17.07
CA ALA A 38 -11.26 -14.86 -17.68
C ALA A 38 -12.23 -16.00 -17.34
N GLU A 39 -11.71 -17.21 -17.14
CA GLU A 39 -12.47 -18.37 -16.63
C GLU A 39 -12.77 -18.25 -15.14
N GLY A 40 -12.25 -17.25 -14.44
CA GLY A 40 -12.47 -16.98 -13.02
C GLY A 40 -11.55 -17.75 -12.08
N ALA A 41 -10.40 -18.24 -12.58
CA ALA A 41 -9.38 -18.80 -11.73
C ALA A 41 -8.69 -17.71 -10.90
N THR A 42 -8.38 -18.01 -9.64
CA THR A 42 -7.73 -17.09 -8.70
C THR A 42 -6.22 -17.06 -8.88
N VAL A 43 -5.58 -15.95 -8.52
CA VAL A 43 -4.12 -15.78 -8.63
C VAL A 43 -3.35 -16.88 -7.89
N PRO A 44 -3.65 -17.23 -6.62
CA PRO A 44 -2.96 -18.33 -5.93
C PRO A 44 -3.14 -19.68 -6.59
N PHE A 45 -4.35 -19.98 -7.11
CA PHE A 45 -4.62 -21.25 -7.81
C PHE A 45 -3.80 -21.36 -9.10
N ILE A 46 -3.78 -20.30 -9.92
CA ILE A 46 -3.02 -20.27 -11.17
C ILE A 46 -1.53 -20.48 -10.90
N SER A 47 -0.95 -19.70 -9.99
CA SER A 47 0.49 -19.74 -9.69
C SER A 47 0.94 -21.06 -9.08
N ARG A 48 0.08 -21.75 -8.34
CA ARG A 48 0.44 -23.01 -7.67
C ARG A 48 0.09 -24.27 -8.45
N TYR A 49 -1.09 -24.31 -9.08
CA TYR A 49 -1.63 -25.53 -9.68
C TYR A 49 -1.77 -25.49 -11.20
N ARG A 50 -1.38 -24.40 -11.85
CA ARG A 50 -1.42 -24.26 -13.33
C ARG A 50 -0.07 -23.79 -13.91
N LYS A 51 1.04 -24.20 -13.24
CA LYS A 51 2.42 -23.80 -13.58
C LYS A 51 2.81 -24.16 -15.01
N GLU A 52 2.46 -25.35 -15.47
CA GLU A 52 2.76 -25.83 -16.81
C GLU A 52 2.06 -25.01 -17.87
N VAL A 53 0.79 -24.69 -17.64
CA VAL A 53 -0.04 -23.92 -18.58
C VAL A 53 0.45 -22.49 -18.71
N THR A 54 0.91 -21.90 -17.59
CA THR A 54 1.41 -20.51 -17.55
C THR A 54 2.90 -20.40 -17.81
N GLY A 55 3.62 -21.53 -17.98
CA GLY A 55 5.08 -21.51 -18.17
C GLY A 55 5.82 -21.01 -16.94
N MET A 56 5.44 -21.46 -15.73
CA MET A 56 6.09 -21.21 -14.45
C MET A 56 5.96 -19.76 -13.93
N LEU A 57 4.90 -19.06 -14.29
CA LEU A 57 4.67 -17.73 -13.72
C LEU A 57 4.38 -17.83 -12.22
N ASP A 58 5.04 -16.94 -11.48
CA ASP A 58 4.80 -16.79 -10.04
C ASP A 58 3.56 -15.92 -9.75
N GLU A 59 3.22 -15.83 -8.48
CA GLU A 59 2.04 -15.08 -8.03
C GLU A 59 2.11 -13.59 -8.37
N VAL A 60 3.32 -12.99 -8.30
CA VAL A 60 3.54 -11.57 -8.62
C VAL A 60 3.32 -11.33 -10.11
N GLN A 61 3.84 -12.20 -10.96
CA GLN A 61 3.67 -12.11 -12.41
C GLN A 61 2.21 -12.29 -12.84
N VAL A 62 1.52 -13.27 -12.24
CA VAL A 62 0.09 -13.52 -12.51
C VAL A 62 -0.77 -12.31 -12.08
N ALA A 63 -0.50 -11.75 -10.89
CA ALA A 63 -1.18 -10.54 -10.42
C ALA A 63 -0.91 -9.33 -11.31
N ALA A 64 0.35 -9.14 -11.75
CA ALA A 64 0.72 -8.06 -12.68
C ALA A 64 -0.03 -8.15 -14.02
N ILE A 65 -0.20 -9.36 -14.56
CA ILE A 65 -1.00 -9.58 -15.77
C ILE A 65 -2.47 -9.20 -15.52
N ARG A 66 -3.07 -9.65 -14.42
CA ARG A 66 -4.45 -9.31 -14.03
C ARG A 66 -4.66 -7.80 -13.98
N ASP A 67 -3.82 -7.12 -13.19
CA ASP A 67 -3.96 -5.69 -12.93
C ASP A 67 -3.75 -4.85 -14.21
N ARG A 68 -2.82 -5.29 -15.05
CA ARG A 68 -2.57 -4.59 -16.31
C ARG A 68 -3.66 -4.81 -17.35
N LEU A 69 -4.26 -6.00 -17.40
CA LEU A 69 -5.45 -6.27 -18.25
C LEU A 69 -6.63 -5.38 -17.83
N GLU A 70 -6.87 -5.21 -16.52
CA GLU A 70 -7.89 -4.30 -16.03
C GLU A 70 -7.64 -2.85 -16.46
N GLN A 71 -6.38 -2.39 -16.36
CA GLN A 71 -6.00 -1.06 -16.83
C GLN A 71 -6.21 -0.87 -18.34
N MET A 72 -5.83 -1.86 -19.16
CA MET A 72 -6.05 -1.80 -20.61
C MET A 72 -7.53 -1.78 -20.96
N LYS A 73 -8.35 -2.56 -20.26
CA LYS A 73 -9.81 -2.52 -20.40
C LYS A 73 -10.38 -1.14 -20.09
N ALA A 74 -9.91 -0.51 -19.01
CA ALA A 74 -10.33 0.85 -18.65
C ALA A 74 -9.94 1.89 -19.71
N ILE A 75 -8.77 1.73 -20.37
CA ILE A 75 -8.36 2.56 -21.52
C ILE A 75 -9.31 2.36 -22.71
N ASP A 76 -9.69 1.11 -23.02
CA ASP A 76 -10.61 0.81 -24.12
C ASP A 76 -12.02 1.35 -23.87
N GLU A 77 -12.53 1.21 -22.66
CA GLU A 77 -13.81 1.79 -22.26
C GLU A 77 -13.80 3.33 -22.40
N ARG A 78 -12.71 3.96 -21.96
CA ARG A 78 -12.54 5.41 -22.12
C ARG A 78 -12.42 5.83 -23.58
N ARG A 79 -11.67 5.09 -24.40
CA ARG A 79 -11.56 5.29 -25.85
C ARG A 79 -12.93 5.24 -26.51
N ALA A 80 -13.72 4.20 -26.23
CA ALA A 80 -15.06 4.03 -26.76
C ALA A 80 -15.97 5.22 -26.37
N SER A 81 -15.92 5.67 -25.10
CA SER A 81 -16.67 6.83 -24.63
C SER A 81 -16.31 8.12 -25.36
N ILE A 82 -15.01 8.37 -25.61
CA ILE A 82 -14.54 9.55 -26.35
C ILE A 82 -15.01 9.50 -27.80
N LEU A 83 -14.87 8.36 -28.48
CA LEU A 83 -15.32 8.19 -29.87
C LEU A 83 -16.83 8.39 -30.00
N ALA A 84 -17.62 7.85 -29.07
CA ALA A 84 -19.07 8.05 -29.05
C ALA A 84 -19.44 9.53 -28.90
N SER A 85 -18.82 10.24 -27.95
CA SER A 85 -19.06 11.67 -27.74
C SER A 85 -18.68 12.53 -28.95
N LEU A 86 -17.55 12.24 -29.59
CA LEU A 86 -17.11 12.97 -30.79
C LEU A 86 -18.03 12.70 -32.00
N LYS A 87 -18.50 11.46 -32.17
CA LYS A 87 -19.43 11.06 -33.23
C LYS A 87 -20.78 11.73 -33.05
N GLU A 88 -21.34 11.71 -31.85
CA GLU A 88 -22.64 12.37 -31.53
C GLU A 88 -22.61 13.87 -31.84
N ARG A 89 -21.47 14.52 -31.61
CA ARG A 89 -21.27 15.95 -31.85
C ARG A 89 -20.77 16.29 -33.25
N ASN A 90 -20.68 15.32 -34.17
CA ASN A 90 -20.15 15.48 -35.55
C ASN A 90 -18.73 16.10 -35.61
N LEU A 91 -17.88 15.80 -34.60
CA LEU A 91 -16.51 16.31 -34.50
C LEU A 91 -15.45 15.25 -34.89
N LEU A 92 -15.87 14.00 -35.14
CA LEU A 92 -14.97 12.91 -35.45
C LEU A 92 -14.59 12.97 -36.94
N ASN A 93 -13.28 13.02 -37.21
CA ASN A 93 -12.73 12.85 -38.56
C ASN A 93 -11.77 11.64 -38.61
N PRO A 94 -11.47 11.08 -39.80
CA PRO A 94 -10.65 9.87 -39.95
C PRO A 94 -9.23 9.98 -39.32
N VAL A 95 -8.62 11.17 -39.34
CA VAL A 95 -7.28 11.40 -38.81
C VAL A 95 -7.32 11.36 -37.28
N LEU A 96 -8.31 12.01 -36.66
CA LEU A 96 -8.52 12.02 -35.23
C LEU A 96 -8.88 10.61 -34.71
N GLU A 97 -9.78 9.93 -35.42
CA GLU A 97 -10.16 8.54 -35.07
C GLU A 97 -8.93 7.62 -35.07
N LYS A 98 -8.10 7.67 -36.10
CA LYS A 98 -6.84 6.91 -36.16
C LYS A 98 -5.91 7.25 -35.00
N SER A 99 -5.79 8.53 -34.64
CA SER A 99 -4.94 8.99 -33.53
C SER A 99 -5.47 8.49 -32.18
N ILE A 100 -6.79 8.53 -31.95
CA ILE A 100 -7.44 8.02 -30.75
C ILE A 100 -7.27 6.50 -30.62
N MET A 101 -7.42 5.78 -31.74
CA MET A 101 -7.22 4.32 -31.76
C MET A 101 -5.77 3.92 -31.47
N ALA A 102 -4.80 4.73 -31.91
CA ALA A 102 -3.37 4.50 -31.68
C ALA A 102 -2.90 4.94 -30.29
N ALA A 103 -3.71 5.68 -29.52
CA ALA A 103 -3.32 6.17 -28.21
C ALA A 103 -3.22 5.02 -27.19
N GLU A 104 -2.07 4.91 -26.54
CA GLU A 104 -1.73 3.79 -25.68
C GLU A 104 -1.92 4.07 -24.18
N THR A 105 -2.12 5.33 -23.79
CA THR A 105 -2.28 5.75 -22.42
C THR A 105 -3.51 6.63 -22.25
N LEU A 106 -4.07 6.64 -21.02
CA LEU A 106 -5.16 7.57 -20.71
C LEU A 106 -4.75 9.03 -20.92
N THR A 107 -3.52 9.39 -20.60
CA THR A 107 -2.99 10.75 -20.80
C THR A 107 -3.00 11.14 -22.27
N ALA A 108 -2.53 10.27 -23.15
CA ALA A 108 -2.55 10.52 -24.60
C ALA A 108 -3.98 10.64 -25.14
N LEU A 109 -4.92 9.80 -24.70
CA LEU A 109 -6.33 9.89 -25.02
C LEU A 109 -6.94 11.24 -24.58
N GLU A 110 -6.64 11.66 -23.35
CA GLU A 110 -7.16 12.89 -22.80
C GLU A 110 -6.56 14.14 -23.49
N ASP A 111 -5.29 14.10 -23.89
CA ASP A 111 -4.66 15.18 -24.67
C ASP A 111 -5.31 15.30 -26.08
N LEU A 112 -5.59 14.19 -26.75
CA LEU A 112 -6.30 14.19 -28.02
C LEU A 112 -7.75 14.69 -27.90
N TYR A 113 -8.40 14.44 -26.78
CA TYR A 113 -9.77 14.88 -26.51
C TYR A 113 -9.87 16.29 -25.97
N ALA A 114 -8.79 16.86 -25.41
CA ALA A 114 -8.77 18.17 -24.75
C ALA A 114 -9.40 19.31 -25.57
N PRO A 115 -9.12 19.47 -26.90
CA PRO A 115 -9.72 20.52 -27.71
C PRO A 115 -11.23 20.42 -27.86
N PHE A 116 -11.77 19.20 -27.69
CA PHE A 116 -13.17 18.87 -27.93
C PHE A 116 -14.02 18.78 -26.67
N ARG A 117 -13.41 18.95 -25.48
CA ARG A 117 -14.15 18.92 -24.21
C ARG A 117 -15.11 20.08 -24.12
N PRO A 118 -16.34 19.89 -23.60
CA PRO A 118 -17.20 20.99 -23.23
C PRO A 118 -16.50 21.90 -22.22
N LYS A 119 -16.35 23.17 -22.59
CA LYS A 119 -15.61 24.14 -21.76
C LYS A 119 -16.58 25.09 -21.06
N LYS A 120 -16.19 25.59 -19.90
CA LYS A 120 -16.78 26.80 -19.32
C LYS A 120 -16.36 28.02 -20.15
N ARG A 121 -17.12 29.11 -20.04
CA ARG A 121 -16.80 30.38 -20.74
C ARG A 121 -15.39 30.86 -20.38
N THR A 122 -14.48 30.81 -21.34
CA THR A 122 -13.07 31.21 -21.21
C THR A 122 -12.83 32.60 -21.78
N ARG A 123 -11.63 33.20 -21.58
CA ARG A 123 -11.23 34.42 -22.26
C ARG A 123 -11.26 34.28 -23.78
N ALA A 124 -10.79 33.13 -24.29
CA ALA A 124 -10.84 32.81 -25.71
C ALA A 124 -12.30 32.70 -26.24
N THR A 125 -13.21 32.11 -25.47
CA THR A 125 -14.63 32.06 -25.82
C THR A 125 -15.21 33.46 -25.93
N ILE A 126 -14.92 34.32 -24.95
CA ILE A 126 -15.35 35.74 -24.96
C ILE A 126 -14.78 36.47 -26.17
N ALA A 127 -13.53 36.22 -26.52
CA ALA A 127 -12.89 36.83 -27.69
C ALA A 127 -13.51 36.35 -29.01
N LYS A 128 -13.90 35.07 -29.09
CA LYS A 128 -14.65 34.50 -30.23
C LYS A 128 -16.04 35.12 -30.34
N GLU A 129 -16.74 35.27 -29.20
CA GLU A 129 -18.04 35.99 -29.14
C GLU A 129 -17.96 37.43 -29.60
N LYS A 130 -16.76 38.07 -29.60
CA LYS A 130 -16.47 39.40 -30.17
C LYS A 130 -16.02 39.35 -31.63
N GLY A 131 -16.05 38.19 -32.29
CA GLY A 131 -15.67 38.05 -33.71
C GLY A 131 -14.17 38.09 -33.99
N LEU A 132 -13.30 37.90 -32.94
CA LEU A 132 -11.85 38.04 -33.08
C LEU A 132 -11.15 36.78 -33.61
N GLU A 133 -11.90 35.71 -33.98
CA GLU A 133 -11.31 34.48 -34.48
C GLU A 133 -10.61 34.67 -35.84
N SER A 134 -11.16 35.53 -36.74
CA SER A 134 -10.55 35.89 -38.00
C SER A 134 -9.20 36.61 -37.80
N LEU A 135 -9.14 37.53 -36.86
CA LEU A 135 -7.90 38.24 -36.49
C LEU A 135 -6.86 37.26 -35.92
N ALA A 136 -7.29 36.38 -35.00
CA ALA A 136 -6.41 35.35 -34.43
C ALA A 136 -5.82 34.42 -35.51
N ASN A 137 -6.63 33.98 -36.48
CA ASN A 137 -6.16 33.16 -37.62
C ASN A 137 -5.15 33.91 -38.49
N LEU A 138 -5.42 35.19 -38.81
CA LEU A 138 -4.53 36.00 -39.60
C LEU A 138 -3.16 36.19 -38.89
N LEU A 139 -3.14 36.53 -37.60
CA LEU A 139 -1.92 36.66 -36.84
C LEU A 139 -1.16 35.33 -36.72
N PHE A 140 -1.91 34.22 -36.53
CA PHE A 140 -1.30 32.89 -36.40
C PHE A 140 -0.64 32.39 -37.68
N ALA A 141 -1.08 32.87 -38.86
CA ALA A 141 -0.45 32.56 -40.14
C ALA A 141 0.94 33.19 -40.29
N GLN A 142 1.22 34.29 -39.56
CA GLN A 142 2.51 35.00 -39.52
C GLN A 142 3.00 35.45 -40.91
N ASP A 143 2.06 35.84 -41.80
CA ASP A 143 2.42 36.38 -43.08
C ASP A 143 3.22 37.69 -42.92
N PRO A 144 4.36 37.88 -43.63
CA PRO A 144 5.15 39.09 -43.58
C PRO A 144 4.39 40.38 -44.00
N ALA A 145 3.36 40.24 -44.80
CA ALA A 145 2.53 41.39 -45.23
C ALA A 145 1.48 41.80 -44.20
N THR A 146 1.31 41.03 -43.10
CA THR A 146 0.31 41.31 -42.07
C THR A 146 0.80 42.37 -41.11
N ASP A 147 0.17 43.54 -41.11
CA ASP A 147 0.30 44.53 -40.05
C ASP A 147 -0.77 44.24 -38.96
N PRO A 148 -0.36 43.83 -37.75
CA PRO A 148 -1.29 43.51 -36.68
C PRO A 148 -2.17 44.67 -36.25
N VAL A 149 -1.66 45.87 -36.26
CA VAL A 149 -2.37 47.07 -35.83
C VAL A 149 -3.46 47.43 -36.85
N ALA A 150 -3.11 47.47 -38.13
CA ALA A 150 -4.08 47.72 -39.19
C ALA A 150 -5.17 46.63 -39.25
N ALA A 151 -4.79 45.34 -39.10
CA ALA A 151 -5.73 44.24 -39.05
C ALA A 151 -6.68 44.32 -37.82
N ALA A 152 -6.17 44.70 -36.66
CA ALA A 152 -6.96 44.84 -35.45
C ALA A 152 -7.91 46.06 -35.51
N GLN A 153 -7.51 47.15 -36.19
CA GLN A 153 -8.33 48.35 -36.35
C GLN A 153 -9.68 48.02 -37.07
N ALA A 154 -9.68 47.04 -37.98
CA ALA A 154 -10.88 46.61 -38.69
C ALA A 154 -11.97 45.99 -37.78
N HIS A 155 -11.59 45.58 -36.58
CA HIS A 155 -12.49 44.99 -35.58
C HIS A 155 -12.97 45.97 -34.50
N VAL A 156 -12.40 47.20 -34.46
CA VAL A 156 -12.76 48.24 -33.46
C VAL A 156 -14.09 48.87 -33.83
N GLY A 157 -14.98 48.93 -32.83
CA GLY A 157 -16.33 49.54 -33.01
C GLY A 157 -17.33 48.65 -33.74
N PHE A 158 -16.92 47.49 -34.21
CA PHE A 158 -17.81 46.54 -34.91
C PHE A 158 -18.62 45.72 -33.90
N ALA A 159 -19.94 45.75 -34.02
CA ALA A 159 -20.82 44.91 -33.21
C ALA A 159 -20.96 43.50 -33.84
N TYR A 160 -20.34 42.50 -33.19
CA TYR A 160 -20.46 41.14 -33.62
C TYR A 160 -21.61 40.46 -32.88
N THR A 161 -22.53 39.84 -33.64
CA THR A 161 -23.62 39.02 -33.08
C THR A 161 -23.24 37.57 -33.23
N PRO A 162 -23.05 36.80 -32.12
CA PRO A 162 -22.72 35.39 -32.18
C PRO A 162 -23.81 34.58 -32.87
N GLU A 163 -23.42 33.57 -33.67
CA GLU A 163 -24.33 32.71 -34.41
C GLU A 163 -25.25 31.87 -33.52
N ASP A 164 -24.89 31.71 -32.23
CA ASP A 164 -25.66 30.91 -31.27
C ASP A 164 -26.97 31.57 -30.78
N GLY A 165 -27.18 32.87 -31.13
CA GLY A 165 -28.36 33.65 -30.80
C GLY A 165 -28.63 33.84 -29.29
N LYS A 166 -27.73 33.39 -28.42
CA LYS A 166 -27.88 33.42 -26.97
C LYS A 166 -27.16 34.56 -26.28
N ASN A 167 -26.14 35.11 -26.93
CA ASN A 167 -25.33 36.19 -26.39
C ASN A 167 -25.69 37.54 -27.05
N GLN A 168 -25.62 38.61 -26.24
CA GLN A 168 -25.84 39.96 -26.79
C GLN A 168 -24.65 40.39 -27.71
N PRO A 169 -24.91 41.24 -28.70
CA PRO A 169 -23.84 41.79 -29.52
C PRO A 169 -22.70 42.39 -28.69
N ALA A 170 -21.49 41.96 -28.95
CA ALA A 170 -20.31 42.43 -28.24
C ALA A 170 -19.46 43.29 -29.15
N THR A 171 -18.94 44.41 -28.62
CA THR A 171 -18.06 45.34 -29.33
C THR A 171 -16.65 45.33 -28.75
N VAL A 172 -15.68 45.62 -29.58
CA VAL A 172 -14.27 45.81 -29.19
C VAL A 172 -13.99 47.32 -29.20
N ALA A 173 -13.50 47.87 -28.08
CA ALA A 173 -13.35 49.32 -27.93
C ALA A 173 -12.01 49.85 -28.49
N THR A 174 -10.96 49.04 -28.45
CA THR A 174 -9.59 49.49 -28.82
C THR A 174 -8.84 48.43 -29.62
N VAL A 175 -7.84 48.85 -30.39
CA VAL A 175 -6.90 47.95 -31.09
C VAL A 175 -6.20 46.99 -30.12
N GLU A 176 -5.78 47.48 -28.96
CA GLU A 176 -5.13 46.60 -27.97
C GLU A 176 -6.07 45.55 -27.42
N GLU A 177 -7.34 45.88 -27.21
CA GLU A 177 -8.36 44.89 -26.82
C GLU A 177 -8.57 43.83 -27.91
N ALA A 178 -8.58 44.24 -29.19
CA ALA A 178 -8.67 43.29 -30.32
C ALA A 178 -7.48 42.34 -30.36
N LEU A 179 -6.25 42.89 -30.25
CA LEU A 179 -5.01 42.12 -30.22
C LEU A 179 -4.95 41.18 -29.00
N ALA A 180 -5.34 41.68 -27.82
CA ALA A 180 -5.40 40.86 -26.60
C ALA A 180 -6.38 39.70 -26.73
N GLY A 181 -7.58 39.92 -27.28
CA GLY A 181 -8.54 38.90 -27.55
C GLY A 181 -8.07 37.84 -28.59
N ALA A 182 -7.39 38.33 -29.66
CA ALA A 182 -6.78 37.41 -30.63
C ALA A 182 -5.67 36.56 -29.98
N ARG A 183 -4.82 37.16 -29.12
CA ARG A 183 -3.81 36.44 -28.34
C ARG A 183 -4.44 35.40 -27.40
N ASP A 184 -5.57 35.72 -26.74
CA ASP A 184 -6.28 34.78 -25.89
C ASP A 184 -6.77 33.55 -26.67
N ILE A 185 -7.26 33.73 -27.89
CA ILE A 185 -7.68 32.62 -28.77
C ILE A 185 -6.46 31.77 -29.18
N ILE A 186 -5.35 32.42 -29.56
CA ILE A 186 -4.09 31.72 -29.91
C ILE A 186 -3.55 30.99 -28.67
N ALA A 187 -3.58 31.59 -27.49
CA ALA A 187 -3.12 30.98 -26.24
C ALA A 187 -3.92 29.73 -25.88
N GLU A 188 -5.25 29.73 -26.06
CA GLU A 188 -6.06 28.54 -25.84
C GLU A 188 -5.66 27.43 -26.82
N ARG A 189 -5.51 27.76 -28.11
CA ARG A 189 -5.07 26.80 -29.16
C ARG A 189 -3.71 26.17 -28.83
N VAL A 190 -2.74 26.98 -28.40
CA VAL A 190 -1.42 26.51 -27.95
C VAL A 190 -1.53 25.59 -26.74
N SER A 191 -2.38 25.92 -25.77
CA SER A 191 -2.53 25.14 -24.55
C SER A 191 -3.19 23.76 -24.76
N GLU A 192 -3.90 23.61 -25.85
CA GLU A 192 -4.59 22.37 -26.23
C GLU A 192 -3.79 21.52 -27.23
N ASP A 193 -2.70 22.07 -27.74
CA ASP A 193 -1.85 21.34 -28.68
C ASP A 193 -1.13 20.17 -27.99
N LYS A 194 -1.30 18.96 -28.59
CA LYS A 194 -0.75 17.72 -28.05
C LYS A 194 0.79 17.72 -27.98
N ASP A 195 1.45 18.34 -28.97
CA ASP A 195 2.91 18.35 -29.06
C ASP A 195 3.51 19.35 -28.06
N ALA A 196 2.86 20.50 -27.86
CA ALA A 196 3.19 21.45 -26.80
C ALA A 196 3.07 20.81 -25.42
N ARG A 197 1.95 20.12 -25.15
CA ARG A 197 1.73 19.39 -23.89
C ARG A 197 2.78 18.30 -23.69
N ALA A 198 3.03 17.48 -24.71
CA ALA A 198 4.00 16.39 -24.62
C ALA A 198 5.44 16.88 -24.41
N ARG A 199 5.85 18.00 -25.05
CA ARG A 199 7.18 18.61 -24.81
C ARG A 199 7.30 19.15 -23.41
N LEU A 200 6.35 19.94 -22.97
CA LEU A 200 6.40 20.55 -21.64
C LEU A 200 6.32 19.49 -20.52
N ARG A 201 5.52 18.43 -20.72
CA ARG A 201 5.46 17.28 -19.80
C ARG A 201 6.83 16.65 -19.61
N ARG A 202 7.59 16.40 -20.71
CA ARG A 202 8.96 15.84 -20.63
C ARG A 202 9.91 16.75 -19.84
N VAL A 203 9.80 18.07 -20.01
CA VAL A 203 10.59 19.02 -19.24
C VAL A 203 10.24 18.93 -17.75
N TYR A 204 8.95 18.92 -17.42
CA TYR A 204 8.52 18.77 -16.02
C TYR A 204 8.98 17.46 -15.40
N GLN A 205 8.85 16.34 -16.12
CA GLN A 205 9.29 15.01 -15.62
C GLN A 205 10.79 14.96 -15.33
N SER A 206 11.61 15.68 -16.09
CA SER A 206 13.07 15.67 -15.93
C SER A 206 13.61 16.74 -14.97
N THR A 207 12.98 17.91 -14.91
CA THR A 207 13.57 19.08 -14.23
C THR A 207 12.71 19.70 -13.16
N ALA A 208 11.42 19.36 -13.07
CA ALA A 208 10.53 19.97 -12.08
C ALA A 208 11.01 19.76 -10.65
N VAL A 209 10.74 20.74 -9.82
CA VAL A 209 11.07 20.76 -8.40
C VAL A 209 9.78 20.74 -7.60
N ILE A 210 9.72 19.84 -6.62
CA ILE A 210 8.71 19.87 -5.57
C ILE A 210 9.20 20.75 -4.44
N SER A 211 8.38 21.69 -3.99
CA SER A 211 8.70 22.58 -2.88
C SER A 211 7.55 22.65 -1.89
N SER A 212 7.88 22.90 -0.64
CA SER A 212 6.88 23.17 0.40
C SER A 212 7.34 24.31 1.28
N ARG A 213 6.36 25.06 1.81
CA ARG A 213 6.55 26.08 2.82
C ARG A 213 5.39 26.10 3.80
N VAL A 214 5.67 26.53 5.02
CA VAL A 214 4.62 26.69 6.03
C VAL A 214 3.66 27.82 5.65
N LEU A 215 2.38 27.65 5.96
CA LEU A 215 1.41 28.73 5.88
C LEU A 215 1.74 29.78 6.94
N THR A 216 1.76 31.05 6.53
CA THR A 216 2.05 32.18 7.42
C THR A 216 1.11 32.17 8.63
N GLY A 217 1.68 32.22 9.84
CA GLY A 217 0.96 32.19 11.11
C GLY A 217 0.58 30.78 11.61
N LYS A 218 1.01 29.72 10.92
CA LYS A 218 0.77 28.33 11.35
C LYS A 218 2.01 27.62 11.89
N GLU A 219 3.11 28.31 12.11
CA GLU A 219 4.41 27.73 12.46
C GLU A 219 4.36 26.88 13.74
N THR A 220 3.55 27.30 14.73
CA THR A 220 3.40 26.57 16.00
C THR A 220 2.53 25.33 15.83
N GLU A 221 1.38 25.46 15.16
CA GLU A 221 0.45 24.34 14.93
C GLU A 221 1.06 23.28 14.00
N ALA A 222 1.86 23.74 13.04
CA ALA A 222 2.54 22.91 12.05
C ALA A 222 3.84 22.26 12.56
N ALA A 223 4.17 22.31 13.86
CA ALA A 223 5.47 21.89 14.41
C ALA A 223 5.88 20.46 13.97
N LYS A 224 4.94 19.54 13.78
CA LYS A 224 5.19 18.18 13.28
C LYS A 224 5.70 18.14 11.83
N PHE A 225 5.48 19.20 11.04
CA PHE A 225 5.95 19.34 9.68
C PHE A 225 7.17 20.27 9.55
N LYS A 226 7.86 20.59 10.66
CA LYS A 226 8.95 21.56 10.70
C LYS A 226 10.04 21.30 9.65
N ASP A 227 10.33 20.04 9.35
CA ASP A 227 11.33 19.66 8.35
C ASP A 227 10.93 20.07 6.93
N TYR A 228 9.66 20.44 6.70
CA TYR A 228 9.09 20.85 5.40
C TYR A 228 8.65 22.32 5.35
N PHE A 229 9.03 23.14 6.34
CA PHE A 229 8.67 24.55 6.38
C PHE A 229 9.30 25.38 5.26
N GLU A 230 10.48 24.96 4.82
CA GLU A 230 11.20 25.52 3.68
C GLU A 230 11.98 24.39 3.01
N TRP A 231 11.30 23.62 2.16
CA TRP A 231 11.85 22.43 1.51
C TRP A 231 11.76 22.55 0.00
N SER A 232 12.81 22.07 -0.69
CA SER A 232 12.85 22.04 -2.15
C SER A 232 13.77 20.91 -2.62
N GLU A 233 13.29 20.06 -3.54
CA GLU A 233 14.08 19.00 -4.15
C GLU A 233 13.57 18.64 -5.56
N PRO A 234 14.40 18.02 -6.44
CA PRO A 234 13.95 17.55 -7.73
C PRO A 234 12.83 16.50 -7.60
N LEU A 235 11.69 16.72 -8.27
CA LEU A 235 10.51 15.87 -8.19
C LEU A 235 10.82 14.42 -8.58
N ALA A 236 11.65 14.22 -9.61
CA ALA A 236 12.04 12.89 -10.09
C ALA A 236 12.79 12.06 -9.04
N LYS A 237 13.46 12.72 -8.09
CA LYS A 237 14.25 12.09 -7.02
C LYS A 237 13.56 12.13 -5.65
N ALA A 238 12.43 12.81 -5.53
CA ALA A 238 11.71 12.96 -4.27
C ALA A 238 11.21 11.59 -3.78
N PRO A 239 11.62 11.13 -2.57
CA PRO A 239 11.16 9.88 -1.98
C PRO A 239 9.66 9.94 -1.67
N SER A 240 8.98 8.80 -1.81
CA SER A 240 7.53 8.68 -1.67
C SER A 240 7.02 9.16 -0.31
N HIS A 241 7.73 8.84 0.78
CA HIS A 241 7.34 9.27 2.13
C HIS A 241 7.38 10.79 2.30
N ARG A 242 8.30 11.52 1.62
CA ARG A 242 8.34 12.98 1.69
C ARG A 242 7.21 13.60 0.89
N VAL A 243 6.91 13.05 -0.29
CA VAL A 243 5.76 13.48 -1.09
C VAL A 243 4.47 13.33 -0.27
N LEU A 244 4.27 12.19 0.41
CA LEU A 244 3.10 11.95 1.26
C LEU A 244 3.07 12.89 2.47
N ALA A 245 4.22 13.13 3.13
CA ALA A 245 4.32 14.06 4.26
C ALA A 245 3.92 15.49 3.89
N MET A 246 4.46 16.01 2.76
CA MET A 246 4.13 17.36 2.28
C MET A 246 2.66 17.46 1.88
N ARG A 247 2.10 16.43 1.21
CA ARG A 247 0.68 16.40 0.86
C ARG A 247 -0.23 16.35 2.07
N ARG A 248 0.13 15.60 3.09
CA ARG A 248 -0.59 15.57 4.37
C ARG A 248 -0.57 16.94 5.04
N GLY A 249 0.60 17.60 5.06
CA GLY A 249 0.72 18.97 5.60
C GLY A 249 -0.15 19.98 4.83
N GLU A 250 -0.27 19.83 3.50
CA GLU A 250 -1.17 20.63 2.68
C GLU A 250 -2.65 20.32 2.96
N GLN A 251 -3.02 19.05 3.07
CA GLN A 251 -4.39 18.63 3.37
C GLN A 251 -4.86 19.13 4.76
N GLU A 252 -3.95 19.14 5.73
CA GLU A 252 -4.20 19.69 7.06
C GLU A 252 -4.16 21.23 7.10
N SER A 253 -3.93 21.88 5.94
CA SER A 253 -3.80 23.35 5.83
C SER A 253 -2.66 23.94 6.67
N MET A 254 -1.56 23.19 6.78
CA MET A 254 -0.33 23.60 7.48
C MET A 254 0.78 24.01 6.50
N LEU A 255 0.83 23.37 5.33
CA LEU A 255 1.83 23.61 4.30
C LEU A 255 1.18 24.09 2.99
N ILE A 256 1.97 24.79 2.18
CA ILE A 256 1.69 25.02 0.76
C ILE A 256 2.70 24.22 -0.03
N MET A 257 2.22 23.32 -0.89
CA MET A 257 3.05 22.50 -1.76
C MET A 257 2.92 22.92 -3.22
N ARG A 258 4.05 23.09 -3.93
CA ARG A 258 4.09 23.44 -5.35
C ARG A 258 4.99 22.48 -6.12
N VAL A 259 4.67 22.30 -7.40
CA VAL A 259 5.53 21.59 -8.36
C VAL A 259 5.76 22.51 -9.55
N THR A 260 6.95 23.08 -9.63
CA THR A 260 7.27 24.13 -10.62
C THR A 260 8.57 23.82 -11.36
N LEU A 261 8.78 24.44 -12.50
CA LEU A 261 10.09 24.46 -13.14
C LEU A 261 11.03 25.36 -12.34
N PRO A 262 12.35 25.03 -12.26
CA PRO A 262 13.35 25.91 -11.63
C PRO A 262 13.46 27.26 -12.34
N ASP A 263 13.26 27.26 -13.66
CA ASP A 263 13.22 28.45 -14.51
C ASP A 263 11.91 28.45 -15.31
N GLU A 264 11.06 29.42 -15.05
CA GLU A 264 9.79 29.57 -15.77
C GLU A 264 9.98 29.83 -17.27
N LEU A 265 11.11 30.43 -17.68
CA LEU A 265 11.42 30.69 -19.09
C LEU A 265 11.75 29.39 -19.84
N ALA A 266 12.26 28.36 -19.16
CA ALA A 266 12.55 27.07 -19.79
C ALA A 266 11.31 26.47 -20.44
N GLY A 267 10.13 26.59 -19.80
CA GLY A 267 8.87 26.12 -20.37
C GLY A 267 8.48 26.86 -21.65
N VAL A 268 8.69 28.18 -21.68
CA VAL A 268 8.40 29.00 -22.88
C VAL A 268 9.37 28.63 -24.01
N ALA A 269 10.66 28.48 -23.71
CA ALA A 269 11.68 28.13 -24.69
C ALA A 269 11.42 26.80 -25.40
N GLU A 270 10.79 25.84 -24.70
CA GLU A 270 10.42 24.54 -25.28
C GLU A 270 9.16 24.60 -26.17
N VAL A 271 8.20 25.46 -25.85
CA VAL A 271 6.92 25.54 -26.56
C VAL A 271 7.00 26.53 -27.75
N GLU A 272 7.74 27.62 -27.60
CA GLU A 272 7.83 28.72 -28.59
C GLU A 272 8.20 28.21 -30.00
N PRO A 273 9.21 27.33 -30.20
CA PRO A 273 9.62 26.89 -31.54
C PRO A 273 8.54 26.09 -32.31
N LEU A 274 7.52 25.62 -31.63
CA LEU A 274 6.40 24.90 -32.29
C LEU A 274 5.49 25.85 -33.06
N PHE A 275 5.34 27.08 -32.58
CA PHE A 275 4.35 28.04 -33.06
C PHE A 275 4.92 29.32 -33.69
N VAL A 276 6.05 29.79 -33.20
CA VAL A 276 6.68 31.00 -33.73
C VAL A 276 7.57 30.64 -34.92
N LYS A 277 7.10 30.99 -36.12
CA LYS A 277 7.74 30.61 -37.41
C LYS A 277 8.45 31.79 -38.09
N ALA A 278 8.04 33.01 -37.78
CA ALA A 278 8.55 34.21 -38.43
C ALA A 278 8.93 35.30 -37.42
N LYS A 279 10.01 36.04 -37.73
CA LYS A 279 10.44 37.22 -36.96
C LYS A 279 9.86 38.50 -37.58
N ASN A 280 8.53 38.60 -37.59
CA ASN A 280 7.79 39.76 -38.08
C ASN A 280 6.77 40.23 -37.04
N PRO A 281 6.05 41.34 -37.23
CA PRO A 281 5.10 41.88 -36.24
C PRO A 281 3.99 40.89 -35.87
N ALA A 282 3.48 40.07 -36.81
CA ALA A 282 2.49 39.04 -36.54
C ALA A 282 3.10 37.87 -35.71
N GLY A 283 4.33 37.46 -36.04
CA GLY A 283 5.07 36.46 -35.25
C GLY A 283 5.32 36.91 -33.81
N GLU A 284 5.53 38.22 -33.60
CA GLU A 284 5.66 38.77 -32.25
C GLU A 284 4.35 38.64 -31.43
N GLN A 285 3.17 38.87 -32.08
CA GLN A 285 1.89 38.64 -31.41
C GLN A 285 1.70 37.15 -31.05
N VAL A 286 2.12 36.23 -31.92
CA VAL A 286 2.11 34.80 -31.62
C VAL A 286 3.07 34.46 -30.47
N ARG A 287 4.27 35.06 -30.46
CA ARG A 287 5.25 34.88 -29.38
C ARG A 287 4.69 35.27 -28.01
N LEU A 288 4.02 36.44 -27.97
CA LEU A 288 3.35 36.91 -26.76
C LEU A 288 2.23 35.97 -26.32
N ALA A 289 1.44 35.47 -27.26
CA ALA A 289 0.37 34.51 -26.98
C ALA A 289 0.93 33.18 -26.47
N VAL A 290 2.04 32.66 -27.02
CA VAL A 290 2.73 31.47 -26.59
C VAL A 290 3.28 31.63 -25.16
N ALA A 291 3.89 32.76 -24.85
CA ALA A 291 4.41 33.05 -23.53
C ALA A 291 3.28 33.09 -22.48
N ASP A 292 2.14 33.73 -22.80
CA ASP A 292 0.95 33.73 -21.94
C ASP A 292 0.36 32.34 -21.79
N ALA A 293 0.17 31.60 -22.91
CA ALA A 293 -0.33 30.23 -22.89
C ALA A 293 0.51 29.33 -22.00
N THR A 294 1.82 29.41 -22.10
CA THR A 294 2.74 28.59 -21.32
C THR A 294 2.63 28.92 -19.84
N LYS A 295 2.71 30.18 -19.47
CA LYS A 295 2.71 30.61 -18.06
C LYS A 295 1.35 30.41 -17.38
N ARG A 296 0.28 30.83 -18.05
CA ARG A 296 -1.06 30.90 -17.46
C ARG A 296 -1.87 29.59 -17.61
N LEU A 297 -1.66 28.83 -18.66
CA LEU A 297 -2.49 27.67 -18.98
C LEU A 297 -1.70 26.35 -18.89
N LEU A 298 -0.57 26.23 -19.58
CA LEU A 298 0.18 24.98 -19.66
C LEU A 298 0.92 24.66 -18.38
N CYS A 299 1.68 25.59 -17.78
CA CYS A 299 2.42 25.32 -16.55
C CYS A 299 1.50 24.92 -15.38
N PRO A 300 0.37 25.61 -15.10
CA PRO A 300 -0.57 25.16 -14.08
C PRO A 300 -1.20 23.80 -14.38
N ALA A 301 -1.46 23.48 -15.66
CA ALA A 301 -1.95 22.16 -16.05
C ALA A 301 -0.89 21.08 -15.79
N MET A 302 0.37 21.33 -16.15
CA MET A 302 1.49 20.41 -15.90
C MET A 302 1.77 20.27 -14.39
N GLU A 303 1.71 21.36 -13.61
CA GLU A 303 1.81 21.27 -12.15
C GLU A 303 0.76 20.30 -11.59
N THR A 304 -0.51 20.45 -12.00
CA THR A 304 -1.60 19.57 -11.57
C THR A 304 -1.34 18.11 -11.95
N GLU A 305 -0.88 17.88 -13.19
CA GLU A 305 -0.55 16.56 -13.71
C GLU A 305 0.61 15.93 -12.93
N MET A 306 1.72 16.64 -12.74
CA MET A 306 2.89 16.14 -12.01
C MET A 306 2.59 15.89 -10.52
N ARG A 307 1.75 16.72 -9.93
CA ARG A 307 1.26 16.51 -8.56
C ARG A 307 0.45 15.20 -8.46
N LEU A 308 -0.38 14.89 -9.45
CA LEU A 308 -1.14 13.65 -9.49
C LEU A 308 -0.24 12.43 -9.76
N GLU A 309 0.70 12.53 -10.72
CA GLU A 309 1.65 11.45 -11.03
C GLU A 309 2.55 11.13 -9.83
N SER A 310 3.10 12.16 -9.18
CA SER A 310 3.94 11.97 -7.99
C SER A 310 3.15 11.34 -6.83
N LYS A 311 1.86 11.69 -6.68
CA LYS A 311 0.97 11.06 -5.70
C LYS A 311 0.75 9.59 -6.02
N LYS A 312 0.40 9.24 -7.26
CA LYS A 312 0.20 7.85 -7.68
C LYS A 312 1.44 6.98 -7.46
N ARG A 313 2.63 7.51 -7.81
CA ARG A 313 3.90 6.83 -7.53
C ARG A 313 4.10 6.62 -6.04
N ALA A 314 3.91 7.69 -5.25
CA ALA A 314 4.10 7.62 -3.80
C ALA A 314 3.11 6.67 -3.12
N ASP A 315 1.86 6.61 -3.60
CA ASP A 315 0.86 5.66 -3.13
C ASP A 315 1.27 4.21 -3.44
N ALA A 316 1.68 3.93 -4.67
CA ALA A 316 2.08 2.58 -5.08
C ALA A 316 3.27 2.08 -4.24
N ASP A 317 4.30 2.90 -4.04
CA ASP A 317 5.46 2.55 -3.23
C ASP A 317 5.09 2.30 -1.76
N ALA A 318 4.23 3.17 -1.19
CA ALA A 318 3.80 3.02 0.20
C ALA A 318 2.89 1.79 0.39
N ILE A 319 1.93 1.56 -0.52
CA ILE A 319 1.02 0.40 -0.48
C ILE A 319 1.82 -0.90 -0.57
N LYS A 320 2.86 -0.96 -1.40
CA LYS A 320 3.75 -2.14 -1.46
C LYS A 320 4.37 -2.42 -0.09
N VAL A 321 4.93 -1.40 0.56
CA VAL A 321 5.52 -1.55 1.91
C VAL A 321 4.47 -2.00 2.92
N PHE A 322 3.26 -1.46 2.86
CA PHE A 322 2.16 -1.85 3.78
C PHE A 322 1.73 -3.31 3.54
N ALA A 323 1.68 -3.75 2.29
CA ALA A 323 1.39 -5.14 1.95
C ALA A 323 2.48 -6.09 2.47
N ASP A 324 3.76 -5.72 2.33
CA ASP A 324 4.88 -6.50 2.85
C ASP A 324 4.84 -6.57 4.39
N ASN A 325 4.57 -5.46 5.07
CA ASN A 325 4.42 -5.43 6.52
C ASN A 325 3.24 -6.30 6.99
N LEU A 326 2.09 -6.24 6.32
CA LEU A 326 0.95 -7.10 6.62
C LEU A 326 1.30 -8.57 6.44
N ARG A 327 1.98 -8.92 5.35
CA ARG A 327 2.42 -10.30 5.08
C ARG A 327 3.24 -10.84 6.25
N GLU A 328 4.22 -10.09 6.73
CA GLU A 328 5.07 -10.53 7.84
C GLU A 328 4.27 -10.69 9.16
N LEU A 329 3.31 -9.80 9.42
CA LEU A 329 2.41 -9.96 10.58
C LEU A 329 1.57 -11.23 10.50
N LEU A 330 1.04 -11.55 9.31
CA LEU A 330 0.24 -12.75 9.08
C LEU A 330 1.09 -14.04 9.10
N PHE A 331 2.36 -13.96 8.67
CA PHE A 331 3.32 -15.05 8.71
C PHE A 331 4.01 -15.23 10.07
N ALA A 332 3.68 -14.41 11.07
CA ALA A 332 4.28 -14.54 12.39
C ALA A 332 4.07 -15.94 12.98
N ALA A 333 5.12 -16.41 13.67
CA ALA A 333 5.18 -17.77 14.21
C ALA A 333 4.06 -18.04 15.23
N PRO A 334 3.18 -19.03 15.02
CA PRO A 334 2.13 -19.37 15.97
C PRO A 334 2.70 -20.13 17.18
N LEU A 335 2.22 -19.81 18.40
CA LEU A 335 2.49 -20.58 19.59
C LEU A 335 1.88 -22.01 19.50
N GLY A 336 0.80 -22.14 18.73
CA GLY A 336 0.04 -23.37 18.58
C GLY A 336 -0.98 -23.60 19.71
N GLN A 337 -1.44 -24.85 19.82
CA GLN A 337 -2.50 -25.26 20.74
C GLN A 337 -1.98 -25.37 22.18
N LYS A 338 -1.94 -24.25 22.91
CA LYS A 338 -1.55 -24.14 24.30
C LYS A 338 -2.59 -23.39 25.13
N ALA A 339 -2.71 -23.71 26.41
CA ALA A 339 -3.55 -22.94 27.34
C ALA A 339 -2.90 -21.59 27.62
N VAL A 340 -3.61 -20.49 27.32
CA VAL A 340 -3.08 -19.12 27.38
C VAL A 340 -3.83 -18.28 28.41
N MET A 341 -3.10 -17.60 29.26
CA MET A 341 -3.59 -16.47 30.02
C MET A 341 -3.29 -15.21 29.24
N ALA A 342 -4.31 -14.47 28.81
CA ALA A 342 -4.12 -13.22 28.09
C ALA A 342 -4.53 -12.03 28.94
N ILE A 343 -3.75 -10.95 28.85
CA ILE A 343 -3.92 -9.75 29.65
C ILE A 343 -3.98 -8.54 28.69
N ASP A 344 -5.10 -7.83 28.75
CA ASP A 344 -5.28 -6.53 28.11
C ASP A 344 -4.97 -5.44 29.16
N PRO A 345 -3.84 -4.71 29.04
CA PRO A 345 -3.41 -3.74 30.04
C PRO A 345 -4.36 -2.56 30.18
N GLY A 346 -4.49 -2.03 31.39
CA GLY A 346 -5.30 -0.84 31.61
C GLY A 346 -5.08 -0.20 32.99
N PHE A 347 -4.53 1.01 33.03
CA PHE A 347 -4.22 1.72 34.29
C PHE A 347 -5.47 2.09 35.09
N ARG A 348 -6.45 2.73 34.46
CA ARG A 348 -7.63 3.24 35.15
C ARG A 348 -8.69 2.19 35.43
N THR A 349 -8.92 1.34 34.42
CA THR A 349 -9.99 0.35 34.43
C THR A 349 -9.56 -1.04 34.91
N GLY A 350 -8.29 -1.21 35.26
CA GLY A 350 -7.66 -2.49 35.60
C GLY A 350 -7.28 -3.29 34.36
N CYS A 351 -6.34 -4.22 34.54
CA CYS A 351 -5.94 -5.17 33.50
C CYS A 351 -7.01 -6.27 33.37
N LYS A 352 -7.52 -6.48 32.14
CA LYS A 352 -8.49 -7.54 31.85
C LYS A 352 -7.74 -8.84 31.60
N VAL A 353 -8.05 -9.86 32.38
CA VAL A 353 -7.41 -11.17 32.30
C VAL A 353 -8.40 -12.18 31.78
N VAL A 354 -8.01 -12.92 30.75
CA VAL A 354 -8.82 -14.05 30.22
C VAL A 354 -7.99 -15.32 30.17
N LEU A 355 -8.63 -16.44 30.45
CA LEU A 355 -8.04 -17.77 30.40
C LEU A 355 -8.62 -18.51 29.20
N LEU A 356 -7.75 -18.94 28.31
CA LEU A 356 -8.12 -19.66 27.08
C LEU A 356 -7.63 -21.11 27.18
N ASP A 357 -8.47 -22.04 26.72
CA ASP A 357 -8.03 -23.42 26.54
C ASP A 357 -7.12 -23.58 25.29
N ARG A 358 -6.68 -24.81 25.03
CA ARG A 358 -5.81 -25.12 23.89
C ARG A 358 -6.46 -24.88 22.52
N GLN A 359 -7.77 -24.74 22.45
CA GLN A 359 -8.54 -24.42 21.25
C GLN A 359 -8.89 -22.91 21.14
N GLY A 360 -8.46 -22.11 22.11
CA GLY A 360 -8.76 -20.67 22.18
C GLY A 360 -10.18 -20.36 22.66
N LYS A 361 -10.87 -21.32 23.33
CA LYS A 361 -12.17 -21.10 23.96
C LYS A 361 -11.96 -20.37 25.29
N LEU A 362 -12.76 -19.35 25.55
CA LEU A 362 -12.77 -18.63 26.81
C LEU A 362 -13.29 -19.54 27.94
N LEU A 363 -12.47 -19.74 28.96
CA LEU A 363 -12.78 -20.52 30.17
C LEU A 363 -13.19 -19.63 31.35
N HIS A 364 -12.48 -18.51 31.53
CA HIS A 364 -12.69 -17.58 32.64
C HIS A 364 -12.20 -16.19 32.27
N ASN A 365 -12.77 -15.17 32.91
CA ASN A 365 -12.29 -13.79 32.83
C ASN A 365 -12.37 -13.11 34.21
N ASP A 366 -11.45 -12.20 34.47
CA ASP A 366 -11.38 -11.37 35.69
C ASP A 366 -10.67 -10.04 35.39
N VAL A 367 -10.69 -9.15 36.37
CA VAL A 367 -9.98 -7.87 36.33
C VAL A 367 -9.00 -7.82 37.48
N VAL A 368 -7.75 -7.46 37.22
CA VAL A 368 -6.72 -7.26 38.24
C VAL A 368 -6.15 -5.84 38.19
N TYR A 369 -5.68 -5.36 39.33
CA TYR A 369 -5.14 -4.00 39.50
C TYR A 369 -3.70 -4.06 40.02
N PRO A 370 -2.69 -4.34 39.17
CA PRO A 370 -1.29 -4.46 39.62
C PRO A 370 -0.76 -3.22 40.32
N ASP A 371 -1.23 -2.02 39.94
CA ASP A 371 -0.76 -0.74 40.49
C ASP A 371 -1.33 -0.43 41.89
N ARG A 372 -2.55 -0.92 42.17
CA ARG A 372 -3.30 -0.53 43.38
C ARG A 372 -3.46 -1.66 44.36
N GLN A 373 -3.50 -2.89 43.87
CA GLN A 373 -3.77 -4.12 44.62
C GLN A 373 -2.77 -5.21 44.22
N ALA A 374 -1.46 -4.87 44.30
CA ALA A 374 -0.38 -5.74 43.81
C ALA A 374 -0.39 -7.13 44.45
N VAL A 375 -0.68 -7.24 45.75
CA VAL A 375 -0.68 -8.53 46.47
C VAL A 375 -1.86 -9.38 46.00
N GLU A 376 -3.06 -8.81 45.95
CA GLU A 376 -4.28 -9.52 45.49
C GLU A 376 -4.15 -9.94 44.00
N ALA A 377 -3.62 -9.02 43.15
CA ALA A 377 -3.37 -9.30 41.74
C ALA A 377 -2.38 -10.47 41.58
N LYS A 378 -1.31 -10.50 42.39
CA LYS A 378 -0.34 -11.61 42.39
C LYS A 378 -0.99 -12.94 42.78
N GLU A 379 -1.72 -12.99 43.87
CA GLU A 379 -2.40 -14.22 44.36
C GLU A 379 -3.39 -14.75 43.29
N LYS A 380 -4.20 -13.87 42.69
CA LYS A 380 -5.13 -14.24 41.66
C LYS A 380 -4.42 -14.81 40.42
N LEU A 381 -3.41 -14.13 39.89
CA LEU A 381 -2.70 -14.58 38.69
C LEU A 381 -1.97 -15.90 38.91
N GLU A 382 -1.29 -16.07 40.06
CA GLU A 382 -0.66 -17.35 40.43
C GLU A 382 -1.71 -18.47 40.58
N GLY A 383 -2.86 -18.16 41.19
CA GLY A 383 -4.00 -19.07 41.27
C GLY A 383 -4.53 -19.50 39.91
N PHE A 384 -4.71 -18.57 38.98
CA PHE A 384 -5.15 -18.87 37.65
C PHE A 384 -4.14 -19.75 36.88
N VAL A 385 -2.84 -19.44 36.96
CA VAL A 385 -1.78 -20.26 36.35
C VAL A 385 -1.84 -21.70 36.81
N LYS A 386 -2.01 -21.95 38.09
CA LYS A 386 -2.09 -23.28 38.68
C LYS A 386 -3.39 -24.02 38.33
N PHE A 387 -4.55 -23.35 38.47
CA PHE A 387 -5.86 -23.96 38.30
C PHE A 387 -6.13 -24.30 36.83
N PHE A 388 -5.87 -23.37 35.90
CA PHE A 388 -6.12 -23.56 34.48
C PHE A 388 -4.93 -24.19 33.73
N LYS A 389 -3.84 -24.53 34.43
CA LYS A 389 -2.63 -25.13 33.85
C LYS A 389 -2.10 -24.31 32.68
N VAL A 390 -1.96 -23.02 32.89
CA VAL A 390 -1.50 -22.07 31.87
C VAL A 390 -0.11 -22.48 31.34
N GLU A 391 0.02 -22.50 30.01
CA GLU A 391 1.26 -22.87 29.30
C GLU A 391 1.98 -21.64 28.69
N ALA A 392 1.31 -20.49 28.59
CA ALA A 392 1.91 -19.23 28.14
C ALA A 392 1.07 -18.04 28.62
N VAL A 393 1.72 -16.86 28.73
CA VAL A 393 1.06 -15.60 29.05
C VAL A 393 1.22 -14.64 27.88
N ALA A 394 0.11 -14.09 27.38
CA ALA A 394 0.04 -13.05 26.36
C ALA A 394 -0.29 -11.71 27.00
N ILE A 395 0.44 -10.67 26.67
CA ILE A 395 0.20 -9.32 27.20
C ILE A 395 0.11 -8.36 26.02
N GLY A 396 -0.96 -7.56 25.94
CA GLY A 396 -1.09 -6.51 24.93
C GLY A 396 0.04 -5.48 25.05
N ASN A 397 0.53 -4.98 23.90
CA ASN A 397 1.63 -4.02 23.87
C ASN A 397 1.17 -2.54 23.93
N GLY A 398 -0.09 -2.29 24.27
CA GLY A 398 -0.62 -0.94 24.44
C GLY A 398 -0.20 -0.26 25.74
N THR A 399 -0.95 0.79 26.08
CA THR A 399 -0.66 1.61 27.25
C THR A 399 -0.72 0.79 28.53
N GLY A 400 0.38 0.74 29.29
CA GLY A 400 0.52 -0.09 30.50
C GLY A 400 1.02 -1.50 30.27
N GLY A 401 1.29 -1.87 29.00
CA GLY A 401 1.76 -3.21 28.65
C GLY A 401 3.08 -3.58 29.29
N ARG A 402 4.04 -2.65 29.33
CA ARG A 402 5.38 -2.90 29.92
C ARG A 402 5.33 -3.07 31.44
N GLU A 403 4.56 -2.22 32.10
CA GLU A 403 4.37 -2.32 33.55
C GLU A 403 3.70 -3.63 33.91
N THR A 404 2.71 -4.05 33.09
CA THR A 404 2.03 -5.34 33.25
C THR A 404 2.99 -6.50 33.00
N GLU A 405 3.84 -6.42 31.96
CA GLU A 405 4.88 -7.42 31.69
C GLU A 405 5.85 -7.55 32.85
N ALA A 406 6.39 -6.42 33.37
CA ALA A 406 7.30 -6.40 34.48
C ALA A 406 6.66 -7.01 35.75
N PHE A 407 5.39 -6.69 36.01
CA PHE A 407 4.64 -7.27 37.11
C PHE A 407 4.50 -8.79 36.99
N VAL A 408 4.08 -9.29 35.79
CA VAL A 408 3.89 -10.71 35.54
C VAL A 408 5.21 -11.49 35.60
N ARG A 409 6.31 -10.93 35.11
CA ARG A 409 7.64 -11.55 35.24
C ARG A 409 8.08 -11.60 36.72
N GLY A 410 7.71 -10.60 37.52
CA GLY A 410 7.95 -10.57 38.96
C GLY A 410 7.18 -11.61 39.77
N LEU A 411 6.18 -12.32 39.19
CA LEU A 411 5.47 -13.41 39.85
C LEU A 411 6.34 -14.67 40.03
N GLY A 412 7.50 -14.77 39.39
CA GLY A 412 8.37 -15.94 39.46
C GLY A 412 7.76 -17.21 38.84
N LEU A 413 7.05 -17.05 37.75
CA LEU A 413 6.46 -18.19 37.01
C LEU A 413 7.54 -19.16 36.54
N PRO A 414 7.22 -20.46 36.36
CA PRO A 414 8.16 -21.43 35.84
C PRO A 414 8.73 -20.97 34.47
N ALA A 415 10.04 -21.16 34.25
CA ALA A 415 10.69 -20.80 33.00
C ALA A 415 10.08 -21.49 31.75
N SER A 416 9.32 -22.55 31.93
CA SER A 416 8.57 -23.22 30.86
C SER A 416 7.33 -22.44 30.41
N ILE A 417 6.89 -21.41 31.13
CA ILE A 417 5.75 -20.56 30.79
C ILE A 417 6.28 -19.24 30.21
N PRO A 418 6.34 -19.09 28.89
CA PRO A 418 6.80 -17.85 28.29
C PRO A 418 5.80 -16.70 28.54
N VAL A 419 6.31 -15.52 28.86
CA VAL A 419 5.56 -14.26 28.91
C VAL A 419 5.88 -13.48 27.66
N VAL A 420 4.87 -13.20 26.83
CA VAL A 420 5.03 -12.67 25.47
C VAL A 420 4.21 -11.41 25.29
N MET A 421 4.87 -10.35 24.82
CA MET A 421 4.18 -9.14 24.37
C MET A 421 3.55 -9.38 23.01
N VAL A 422 2.27 -9.08 22.86
CA VAL A 422 1.48 -9.30 21.66
C VAL A 422 1.04 -7.96 21.09
N ASN A 423 1.21 -7.79 19.79
CA ASN A 423 0.71 -6.60 19.09
C ASN A 423 -0.82 -6.57 19.13
N GLU A 424 -1.38 -5.55 19.77
CA GLU A 424 -2.83 -5.38 19.93
C GLU A 424 -3.48 -4.49 18.85
N SER A 425 -2.72 -4.06 17.81
CA SER A 425 -3.27 -3.23 16.71
C SER A 425 -4.56 -3.83 16.15
N GLY A 426 -5.63 -3.03 16.12
CA GLY A 426 -6.95 -3.48 15.66
C GLY A 426 -7.74 -4.34 16.66
N ALA A 427 -7.22 -4.70 17.87
CA ALA A 427 -7.97 -5.48 18.86
C ALA A 427 -9.25 -4.74 19.32
N SER A 428 -9.16 -3.43 19.47
CA SER A 428 -10.32 -2.58 19.79
C SER A 428 -11.38 -2.59 18.68
N ILE A 429 -10.95 -2.66 17.41
CA ILE A 429 -11.86 -2.74 16.25
C ILE A 429 -12.52 -4.12 16.21
N TYR A 430 -11.74 -5.19 16.44
CA TYR A 430 -12.30 -6.53 16.56
C TYR A 430 -13.35 -6.59 17.67
N SER A 431 -13.06 -6.10 18.88
CA SER A 431 -13.96 -6.18 20.02
C SER A 431 -15.34 -5.55 19.76
N ALA A 432 -15.38 -4.49 18.93
CA ALA A 432 -16.59 -3.80 18.51
C ALA A 432 -17.25 -4.41 17.27
N SER A 433 -16.59 -5.33 16.56
CA SER A 433 -17.08 -5.92 15.32
C SER A 433 -18.29 -6.83 15.50
N GLU A 434 -19.01 -7.09 14.41
CA GLU A 434 -20.09 -8.08 14.36
C GLU A 434 -19.59 -9.48 14.67
N VAL A 435 -18.43 -9.85 14.12
CA VAL A 435 -17.76 -11.13 14.35
C VAL A 435 -17.53 -11.38 15.85
N ALA A 436 -17.01 -10.38 16.57
CA ALA A 436 -16.78 -10.53 18.01
C ALA A 436 -18.08 -10.60 18.82
N ARG A 437 -19.15 -9.94 18.35
CA ARG A 437 -20.48 -10.04 18.97
C ARG A 437 -21.11 -11.43 18.75
N GLU A 438 -20.93 -12.02 17.58
CA GLU A 438 -21.37 -13.39 17.29
C GLU A 438 -20.58 -14.43 18.10
N GLU A 439 -19.26 -14.27 18.23
CA GLU A 439 -18.41 -15.19 18.98
C GLU A 439 -18.62 -15.08 20.51
N PHE A 440 -18.90 -13.90 21.02
CA PHE A 440 -19.00 -13.59 22.46
C PHE A 440 -20.18 -12.66 22.75
N PRO A 441 -21.44 -13.11 22.57
CA PRO A 441 -22.62 -12.25 22.73
C PRO A 441 -22.77 -11.73 24.19
N ASP A 442 -22.40 -12.55 25.17
CA ASP A 442 -22.62 -12.28 26.60
C ASP A 442 -21.46 -11.50 27.27
N TYR A 443 -20.41 -11.16 26.52
CA TYR A 443 -19.22 -10.51 27.07
C TYR A 443 -19.06 -9.09 26.53
N ASP A 444 -18.46 -8.22 27.34
CA ASP A 444 -18.20 -6.85 26.96
C ASP A 444 -17.01 -6.68 26.01
N LEU A 445 -16.82 -5.47 25.49
CA LEU A 445 -15.76 -5.11 24.56
C LEU A 445 -14.36 -5.43 25.08
N THR A 446 -14.13 -5.25 26.39
CA THR A 446 -12.81 -5.39 26.99
C THR A 446 -12.39 -6.86 27.09
N VAL A 447 -13.35 -7.75 27.42
CA VAL A 447 -13.12 -9.20 27.44
C VAL A 447 -12.85 -9.71 26.02
N ARG A 448 -13.62 -9.25 25.02
CA ARG A 448 -13.41 -9.61 23.62
C ARG A 448 -12.02 -9.20 23.14
N GLY A 449 -11.55 -7.99 23.53
CA GLY A 449 -10.20 -7.51 23.26
C GLY A 449 -9.12 -8.41 23.82
N ALA A 450 -9.22 -8.75 25.10
CA ALA A 450 -8.27 -9.64 25.78
C ALA A 450 -8.24 -11.05 25.16
N VAL A 451 -9.40 -11.61 24.76
CA VAL A 451 -9.47 -12.88 24.03
C VAL A 451 -8.71 -12.80 22.70
N SER A 452 -8.89 -11.71 21.94
CA SER A 452 -8.18 -11.52 20.69
C SER A 452 -6.67 -11.48 20.90
N ILE A 453 -6.17 -10.79 21.92
CA ILE A 453 -4.74 -10.77 22.28
C ILE A 453 -4.21 -12.19 22.51
N GLY A 454 -4.92 -13.01 23.28
CA GLY A 454 -4.53 -14.40 23.55
C GLY A 454 -4.52 -15.27 22.27
N ARG A 455 -5.57 -15.17 21.47
CA ARG A 455 -5.70 -15.93 20.21
C ARG A 455 -4.65 -15.51 19.17
N ARG A 456 -4.24 -14.25 19.14
CA ARG A 456 -3.13 -13.80 18.27
C ARG A 456 -1.79 -14.45 18.65
N LEU A 457 -1.55 -14.74 19.93
CA LEU A 457 -0.37 -15.49 20.31
C LEU A 457 -0.49 -16.95 19.85
N MET A 458 -1.69 -17.54 19.95
CA MET A 458 -1.91 -18.93 19.52
C MET A 458 -1.76 -19.09 18.01
N ASP A 459 -2.42 -18.25 17.21
CA ASP A 459 -2.30 -18.20 15.75
C ASP A 459 -2.62 -16.80 15.23
N PRO A 460 -1.59 -15.98 14.89
CA PRO A 460 -1.76 -14.62 14.38
C PRO A 460 -2.61 -14.57 13.11
N LEU A 461 -2.39 -15.47 12.15
CA LEU A 461 -3.14 -15.51 10.89
C LEU A 461 -4.62 -15.75 11.14
N ALA A 462 -4.96 -16.79 11.91
CA ALA A 462 -6.34 -17.17 12.17
C ALA A 462 -7.16 -16.07 12.87
N GLU A 463 -6.51 -15.22 13.68
CA GLU A 463 -7.18 -14.15 14.39
C GLU A 463 -7.20 -12.84 13.58
N LEU A 464 -6.09 -12.46 12.93
CA LEU A 464 -6.00 -11.19 12.19
C LEU A 464 -6.92 -11.14 10.97
N VAL A 465 -7.19 -12.27 10.31
CA VAL A 465 -8.13 -12.32 9.17
C VAL A 465 -9.59 -12.02 9.53
N LYS A 466 -9.93 -11.96 10.83
CA LYS A 466 -11.25 -11.54 11.29
C LYS A 466 -11.45 -10.02 11.22
N LEU A 467 -10.38 -9.28 11.00
CA LEU A 467 -10.38 -7.83 10.84
C LEU A 467 -10.38 -7.44 9.36
N ASP A 468 -10.96 -6.28 9.04
CA ASP A 468 -10.63 -5.62 7.77
C ASP A 468 -9.13 -5.32 7.77
N ALA A 469 -8.41 -5.78 6.74
CA ALA A 469 -6.96 -5.61 6.64
C ALA A 469 -6.52 -4.14 6.75
N LYS A 470 -7.35 -3.19 6.32
CA LYS A 470 -7.13 -1.74 6.51
C LYS A 470 -7.16 -1.28 7.97
N SER A 471 -7.74 -2.08 8.86
CA SER A 471 -7.80 -1.77 10.29
C SER A 471 -6.54 -2.21 11.05
N ILE A 472 -5.68 -2.98 10.40
CA ILE A 472 -4.38 -3.38 10.95
C ILE A 472 -3.39 -2.25 10.67
N GLY A 473 -2.69 -1.75 11.70
CA GLY A 473 -1.67 -0.72 11.56
C GLY A 473 -0.42 -1.28 10.87
N VAL A 474 -0.23 -0.92 9.61
CA VAL A 474 0.88 -1.42 8.77
C VAL A 474 1.81 -0.31 8.28
N GLY A 475 1.52 0.96 8.60
CA GLY A 475 2.40 2.07 8.26
C GLY A 475 1.85 3.46 8.54
N GLN A 476 2.76 4.43 8.68
CA GLN A 476 2.48 5.79 9.14
C GLN A 476 1.53 6.58 8.22
N TYR A 477 1.60 6.36 6.90
CA TYR A 477 0.80 7.07 5.89
C TYR A 477 -0.34 6.23 5.32
N GLN A 478 -0.78 5.20 6.02
CA GLN A 478 -1.82 4.27 5.57
C GLN A 478 -3.13 4.97 5.19
N HIS A 479 -3.49 6.05 5.90
CA HIS A 479 -4.72 6.82 5.65
C HIS A 479 -4.57 7.90 4.57
N ASP A 480 -3.34 8.16 4.11
CA ASP A 480 -3.04 9.22 3.13
C ASP A 480 -2.96 8.71 1.69
N VAL A 481 -2.83 7.41 1.49
CA VAL A 481 -2.77 6.77 0.17
C VAL A 481 -4.16 6.52 -0.43
N ASP A 482 -4.21 6.13 -1.71
CA ASP A 482 -5.46 5.69 -2.35
C ASP A 482 -6.07 4.50 -1.59
N GLN A 483 -7.24 4.73 -1.00
CA GLN A 483 -7.89 3.76 -0.11
C GLN A 483 -8.44 2.54 -0.86
N SER A 484 -8.77 2.68 -2.13
CA SER A 484 -9.27 1.57 -2.96
C SER A 484 -8.11 0.66 -3.39
N ALA A 485 -7.00 1.27 -3.84
CA ALA A 485 -5.78 0.53 -4.16
C ALA A 485 -5.18 -0.14 -2.92
N LEU A 486 -5.16 0.55 -1.76
CA LEU A 486 -4.73 -0.02 -0.49
C LEU A 486 -5.55 -1.27 -0.13
N LYS A 487 -6.88 -1.15 -0.13
CA LYS A 487 -7.76 -2.27 0.22
C LYS A 487 -7.48 -3.47 -0.68
N ARG A 488 -7.42 -3.28 -1.99
CA ARG A 488 -7.14 -4.36 -2.95
C ARG A 488 -5.81 -5.05 -2.65
N SER A 489 -4.75 -4.29 -2.46
CA SER A 489 -3.41 -4.83 -2.19
C SER A 489 -3.33 -5.59 -0.87
N LEU A 490 -3.99 -5.09 0.19
CA LEU A 490 -4.02 -5.77 1.48
C LEU A 490 -4.89 -7.04 1.43
N ASP A 491 -6.04 -7.02 0.74
CA ASP A 491 -6.89 -8.20 0.55
C ASP A 491 -6.14 -9.27 -0.26
N ASP A 492 -5.44 -8.90 -1.34
CA ASP A 492 -4.59 -9.83 -2.11
C ASP A 492 -3.49 -10.44 -1.22
N THR A 493 -2.90 -9.66 -0.31
CA THR A 493 -1.89 -10.15 0.64
C THR A 493 -2.47 -11.18 1.61
N VAL A 494 -3.68 -10.93 2.13
CA VAL A 494 -4.37 -11.89 3.01
C VAL A 494 -4.66 -13.18 2.24
N VAL A 495 -5.25 -13.07 1.04
CA VAL A 495 -5.56 -14.23 0.18
C VAL A 495 -4.29 -15.04 -0.12
N SER A 496 -3.21 -14.38 -0.54
CA SER A 496 -1.92 -15.02 -0.81
C SER A 496 -1.38 -15.76 0.42
N THR A 497 -1.42 -15.12 1.58
CA THR A 497 -0.90 -15.68 2.83
C THR A 497 -1.72 -16.88 3.29
N VAL A 498 -3.05 -16.78 3.31
CA VAL A 498 -3.95 -17.86 3.72
C VAL A 498 -3.76 -19.09 2.84
N ASN A 499 -3.70 -18.91 1.51
CA ASN A 499 -3.50 -20.01 0.57
C ASN A 499 -2.06 -20.55 0.62
N GLY A 500 -1.07 -19.70 0.91
CA GLY A 500 0.33 -20.10 1.11
C GLY A 500 0.51 -21.01 2.33
N VAL A 501 -0.14 -20.69 3.46
CA VAL A 501 -0.11 -21.49 4.69
C VAL A 501 -0.98 -22.74 4.57
N GLY A 502 -2.13 -22.63 3.92
CA GLY A 502 -3.17 -23.67 3.86
C GLY A 502 -4.05 -23.68 5.11
N VAL A 503 -5.26 -24.17 4.97
CA VAL A 503 -6.32 -24.03 5.99
C VAL A 503 -6.85 -25.38 6.41
N GLU A 504 -6.85 -25.65 7.74
CA GLU A 504 -7.46 -26.85 8.31
C GLU A 504 -8.99 -26.67 8.39
N VAL A 505 -9.72 -27.42 7.57
CA VAL A 505 -11.17 -27.24 7.39
C VAL A 505 -11.97 -27.49 8.67
N ASN A 506 -11.49 -28.40 9.53
CA ASN A 506 -12.20 -28.82 10.75
C ASN A 506 -12.08 -27.80 11.89
N THR A 507 -11.10 -26.88 11.84
CA THR A 507 -10.88 -25.91 12.92
C THR A 507 -11.01 -24.45 12.47
N ALA A 508 -10.92 -24.21 11.17
CA ALA A 508 -10.94 -22.85 10.61
C ALA A 508 -12.25 -22.10 10.88
N SER A 509 -12.13 -20.80 11.14
CA SER A 509 -13.28 -19.89 11.21
C SER A 509 -13.90 -19.64 9.82
N LYS A 510 -15.15 -19.19 9.79
CA LYS A 510 -15.83 -18.73 8.57
C LYS A 510 -14.99 -17.68 7.84
N GLN A 511 -14.40 -16.74 8.60
CA GLN A 511 -13.59 -15.65 8.05
C GLN A 511 -12.32 -16.19 7.39
N LEU A 512 -11.59 -17.11 8.04
CA LEU A 512 -10.39 -17.70 7.46
C LEU A 512 -10.71 -18.49 6.19
N LEU A 513 -11.80 -19.26 6.20
CA LEU A 513 -12.26 -20.03 5.03
C LEU A 513 -12.63 -19.13 3.84
N SER A 514 -13.19 -17.95 4.08
CA SER A 514 -13.61 -17.04 2.99
C SER A 514 -12.45 -16.49 2.15
N TYR A 515 -11.21 -16.54 2.66
CA TYR A 515 -10.00 -16.17 1.94
C TYR A 515 -9.35 -17.32 1.16
N VAL A 516 -9.87 -18.53 1.29
CA VAL A 516 -9.39 -19.68 0.50
C VAL A 516 -9.85 -19.51 -0.95
N SER A 517 -8.94 -19.75 -1.90
CA SER A 517 -9.23 -19.68 -3.34
C SER A 517 -10.48 -20.49 -3.70
N GLY A 518 -11.36 -19.91 -4.49
CA GLY A 518 -12.62 -20.55 -4.91
C GLY A 518 -13.74 -20.53 -3.87
N LEU A 519 -13.49 -20.10 -2.63
CA LEU A 519 -14.51 -19.95 -1.60
C LEU A 519 -14.98 -18.49 -1.51
N ASN A 520 -16.19 -18.31 -1.02
CA ASN A 520 -16.77 -17.02 -0.63
C ASN A 520 -17.41 -17.15 0.75
N GLU A 521 -17.87 -16.05 1.32
CA GLU A 521 -18.47 -16.03 2.67
C GLU A 521 -19.65 -17.01 2.82
N SER A 522 -20.49 -17.16 1.78
CA SER A 522 -21.63 -18.07 1.82
C SER A 522 -21.18 -19.53 1.85
N ILE A 523 -20.21 -19.90 1.04
CA ILE A 523 -19.65 -21.26 1.02
C ILE A 523 -18.92 -21.54 2.34
N ALA A 524 -18.12 -20.58 2.84
CA ALA A 524 -17.43 -20.68 4.12
C ALA A 524 -18.42 -20.92 5.29
N ALA A 525 -19.53 -20.18 5.31
CA ALA A 525 -20.59 -20.39 6.30
C ALA A 525 -21.22 -21.78 6.19
N ASN A 526 -21.46 -22.29 4.98
CA ASN A 526 -22.04 -23.62 4.75
C ASN A 526 -21.05 -24.75 5.18
N ILE A 527 -19.73 -24.55 4.98
CA ILE A 527 -18.71 -25.49 5.49
C ILE A 527 -18.79 -25.59 7.01
N VAL A 528 -18.84 -24.43 7.69
CA VAL A 528 -18.95 -24.41 9.16
C VAL A 528 -20.27 -25.01 9.64
N ALA A 529 -21.40 -24.72 9.00
CA ALA A 529 -22.69 -25.27 9.33
C ALA A 529 -22.71 -26.82 9.19
N ARG A 530 -22.23 -27.34 8.05
CA ARG A 530 -22.14 -28.80 7.82
C ARG A 530 -21.26 -29.50 8.88
N ARG A 531 -20.11 -28.86 9.21
CA ARG A 531 -19.20 -29.38 10.26
C ARG A 531 -19.89 -29.44 11.62
N ASN A 532 -20.69 -28.44 11.97
CA ASN A 532 -21.41 -28.41 13.24
C ASN A 532 -22.58 -29.39 13.28
N GLU A 533 -23.23 -29.65 12.15
CA GLU A 533 -24.37 -30.54 12.03
C GLU A 533 -23.96 -32.02 11.94
N LYS A 534 -23.00 -32.33 11.03
CA LYS A 534 -22.62 -33.72 10.71
C LYS A 534 -21.30 -34.18 11.33
N GLY A 535 -20.63 -33.30 12.09
CA GLY A 535 -19.30 -33.54 12.63
C GLY A 535 -18.14 -33.18 11.67
N PRO A 536 -16.90 -33.46 12.08
CA PRO A 536 -15.71 -33.10 11.31
C PRO A 536 -15.65 -33.86 9.97
N PHE A 537 -15.11 -33.22 8.95
CA PHE A 537 -14.80 -33.82 7.65
C PHE A 537 -13.75 -34.93 7.81
N GLN A 538 -13.98 -36.06 7.17
CA GLN A 538 -13.06 -37.21 7.15
C GLN A 538 -12.26 -37.27 5.85
N SER A 539 -12.69 -36.56 4.82
CA SER A 539 -12.02 -36.47 3.54
C SER A 539 -12.29 -35.13 2.84
N ARG A 540 -11.41 -34.72 1.91
CA ARG A 540 -11.67 -33.61 1.01
C ARG A 540 -12.88 -33.80 0.11
N ALA A 541 -13.17 -35.05 -0.29
CA ALA A 541 -14.32 -35.39 -1.13
C ALA A 541 -15.65 -35.00 -0.50
N GLU A 542 -15.78 -35.09 0.84
CA GLU A 542 -16.98 -34.67 1.55
C GLU A 542 -17.29 -33.16 1.43
N LEU A 543 -16.33 -32.33 1.03
CA LEU A 543 -16.58 -30.93 0.74
C LEU A 543 -17.56 -30.72 -0.41
N LEU A 544 -17.64 -31.67 -1.37
CA LEU A 544 -18.64 -31.61 -2.45
C LEU A 544 -20.08 -31.77 -1.97
N GLU A 545 -20.29 -32.25 -0.74
CA GLU A 545 -21.61 -32.32 -0.11
C GLU A 545 -22.06 -30.94 0.46
N VAL A 546 -21.17 -30.01 0.54
CA VAL A 546 -21.46 -28.67 1.09
C VAL A 546 -22.30 -27.86 0.09
N ALA A 547 -23.40 -27.32 0.57
CA ALA A 547 -24.29 -26.51 -0.26
C ALA A 547 -23.53 -25.32 -0.94
N ARG A 548 -23.77 -25.15 -2.23
CA ARG A 548 -23.14 -24.14 -3.11
C ARG A 548 -21.65 -24.34 -3.41
N LEU A 549 -21.00 -25.37 -2.88
CA LEU A 549 -19.63 -25.72 -3.24
C LEU A 549 -19.67 -26.68 -4.44
N GLY A 550 -19.72 -26.10 -5.64
CA GLY A 550 -19.73 -26.87 -6.89
C GLY A 550 -18.33 -27.35 -7.31
N PRO A 551 -18.24 -28.19 -8.36
CA PRO A 551 -16.96 -28.76 -8.81
C PRO A 551 -15.87 -27.74 -9.10
N LYS A 552 -16.21 -26.60 -9.70
CA LYS A 552 -15.25 -25.53 -10.03
C LYS A 552 -14.69 -24.86 -8.76
N ALA A 553 -15.54 -24.58 -7.76
CA ALA A 553 -15.09 -24.02 -6.48
C ALA A 553 -14.24 -25.05 -5.73
N PHE A 554 -14.61 -26.32 -5.76
CA PHE A 554 -13.84 -27.42 -5.18
C PHE A 554 -12.45 -27.52 -5.82
N GLU A 555 -12.36 -27.53 -7.15
CA GLU A 555 -11.10 -27.55 -7.88
C GLU A 555 -10.15 -26.43 -7.41
N GLN A 556 -10.65 -25.21 -7.26
CA GLN A 556 -9.83 -24.11 -6.82
C GLN A 556 -9.44 -24.15 -5.34
N ALA A 557 -10.29 -24.71 -4.48
CA ALA A 557 -10.10 -24.71 -3.02
C ALA A 557 -9.35 -25.94 -2.49
N ALA A 558 -9.54 -27.11 -3.12
CA ALA A 558 -9.16 -28.39 -2.55
C ALA A 558 -7.67 -28.51 -2.18
N GLY A 559 -6.78 -27.93 -2.99
CA GLY A 559 -5.35 -27.97 -2.72
C GLY A 559 -4.91 -27.10 -1.53
N PHE A 560 -5.72 -26.12 -1.15
CA PHE A 560 -5.44 -25.21 -0.03
C PHE A 560 -6.14 -25.62 1.27
N LEU A 561 -7.19 -26.45 1.18
CA LEU A 561 -7.90 -27.00 2.34
C LEU A 561 -7.24 -28.29 2.78
N ARG A 562 -7.09 -28.47 4.07
CA ARG A 562 -6.49 -29.65 4.69
C ARG A 562 -7.48 -30.31 5.63
N VAL A 563 -7.45 -31.66 5.67
CA VAL A 563 -8.24 -32.48 6.59
C VAL A 563 -7.26 -33.35 7.38
N ARG A 564 -6.91 -32.91 8.60
CA ARG A 564 -6.01 -33.67 9.47
C ARG A 564 -6.74 -34.91 9.99
N GLY A 565 -6.03 -36.04 10.00
CA GLY A 565 -6.61 -37.29 10.43
C GLY A 565 -7.56 -37.93 9.41
N ALA A 566 -7.59 -37.46 8.16
CA ALA A 566 -8.37 -37.99 7.08
C ALA A 566 -8.01 -39.45 6.76
N THR A 567 -8.95 -40.18 6.18
CA THR A 567 -8.75 -41.57 5.71
C THR A 567 -7.65 -41.62 4.64
N ASN A 568 -7.60 -40.67 3.71
CA ASN A 568 -6.50 -40.52 2.77
C ASN A 568 -5.47 -39.52 3.34
N PRO A 569 -4.21 -39.90 3.60
CA PRO A 569 -3.19 -39.03 4.17
C PRO A 569 -2.84 -37.84 3.25
N LEU A 570 -3.10 -37.94 1.94
CA LEU A 570 -2.91 -36.84 1.00
C LEU A 570 -3.85 -35.65 1.29
N ASP A 571 -5.02 -35.89 1.92
CA ASP A 571 -5.95 -34.84 2.30
C ASP A 571 -5.40 -33.88 3.38
N ALA A 572 -4.37 -34.31 4.12
CA ALA A 572 -3.65 -33.45 5.06
C ALA A 572 -2.49 -32.68 4.41
N SER A 573 -2.19 -32.91 3.13
CA SER A 573 -1.06 -32.33 2.40
C SER A 573 -1.50 -31.18 1.49
N ALA A 574 -0.56 -30.49 0.82
CA ALA A 574 -0.85 -29.52 -0.22
C ALA A 574 -0.90 -30.12 -1.64
N VAL A 575 -0.86 -31.47 -1.75
CA VAL A 575 -1.06 -32.15 -3.04
C VAL A 575 -2.50 -31.95 -3.49
N HIS A 576 -2.70 -31.50 -4.72
CA HIS A 576 -4.03 -31.31 -5.28
C HIS A 576 -4.70 -32.67 -5.59
N PRO A 577 -6.02 -32.86 -5.35
CA PRO A 577 -6.71 -34.13 -5.61
C PRO A 577 -6.55 -34.67 -7.04
N GLU A 578 -6.44 -33.78 -8.03
CA GLU A 578 -6.16 -34.19 -9.43
C GLU A 578 -4.86 -34.98 -9.59
N SER A 579 -3.90 -34.81 -8.68
CA SER A 579 -2.61 -35.49 -8.70
C SER A 579 -2.54 -36.76 -7.85
N TYR A 580 -3.61 -37.12 -7.14
CA TYR A 580 -3.64 -38.36 -6.28
C TYR A 580 -3.33 -39.62 -7.08
N PRO A 581 -3.91 -39.86 -8.28
CA PRO A 581 -3.61 -41.05 -9.06
C PRO A 581 -2.12 -41.16 -9.42
N ILE A 582 -1.42 -40.03 -9.61
CA ILE A 582 0.03 -40.00 -9.90
C ILE A 582 0.82 -40.42 -8.66
N VAL A 583 0.46 -39.93 -7.47
CA VAL A 583 1.10 -40.33 -6.21
C VAL A 583 0.87 -41.80 -5.88
N GLU A 584 -0.35 -42.28 -6.09
CA GLU A 584 -0.71 -43.71 -5.91
C GLU A 584 0.10 -44.59 -6.87
N LYS A 585 0.27 -44.20 -8.12
CA LYS A 585 1.13 -44.86 -9.09
C LYS A 585 2.60 -44.84 -8.66
N MET A 586 3.13 -43.73 -8.17
CA MET A 586 4.49 -43.64 -7.64
C MET A 586 4.73 -44.62 -6.47
N ALA A 587 3.72 -44.75 -5.58
CA ALA A 587 3.79 -45.68 -4.48
C ALA A 587 3.75 -47.15 -4.97
N ALA A 588 2.79 -47.48 -5.86
CA ALA A 588 2.64 -48.79 -6.43
C ALA A 588 3.89 -49.28 -7.20
N ASP A 589 4.48 -48.43 -8.02
CA ASP A 589 5.70 -48.74 -8.78
C ASP A 589 6.93 -49.06 -7.88
N LEU A 590 6.90 -48.56 -6.64
CA LEU A 590 7.91 -48.84 -5.62
C LEU A 590 7.50 -50.00 -4.67
N GLY A 591 6.33 -50.64 -4.89
CA GLY A 591 5.78 -51.66 -4.02
C GLY A 591 5.42 -51.15 -2.62
N LEU A 592 4.95 -49.88 -2.51
CA LEU A 592 4.66 -49.20 -1.27
C LEU A 592 3.20 -48.76 -1.20
N THR A 593 2.73 -48.46 0.01
CA THR A 593 1.53 -47.65 0.22
C THR A 593 1.87 -46.16 0.21
N VAL A 594 0.88 -45.32 -0.02
CA VAL A 594 1.08 -43.84 0.04
C VAL A 594 1.61 -43.41 1.42
N PRO A 595 1.08 -43.90 2.57
CA PRO A 595 1.67 -43.61 3.88
C PRO A 595 3.12 -44.00 4.01
N ASP A 596 3.56 -45.11 3.45
CA ASP A 596 4.95 -45.57 3.50
C ASP A 596 5.84 -44.68 2.63
N LEU A 597 5.35 -44.29 1.47
CA LEU A 597 6.03 -43.32 0.60
C LEU A 597 6.22 -41.95 1.29
N MET A 598 5.26 -41.51 2.09
CA MET A 598 5.34 -40.25 2.86
C MET A 598 6.33 -40.36 4.04
N ARG A 599 6.53 -41.52 4.62
CA ARG A 599 7.43 -41.74 5.79
C ARG A 599 8.89 -41.92 5.37
N ASP A 600 9.15 -42.65 4.28
CA ASP A 600 10.48 -43.11 3.89
C ASP A 600 11.15 -42.22 2.83
N GLY A 601 12.06 -41.37 3.29
CA GLY A 601 12.83 -40.46 2.41
C GLY A 601 13.76 -41.19 1.43
N SER A 602 14.31 -42.33 1.82
CA SER A 602 15.21 -43.12 0.99
C SER A 602 14.54 -43.73 -0.22
N LYS A 603 13.26 -44.12 -0.05
CA LYS A 603 12.42 -44.63 -1.12
C LYS A 603 11.89 -43.54 -2.03
N ARG A 604 11.50 -42.38 -1.48
CA ARG A 604 11.16 -41.17 -2.30
C ARG A 604 12.28 -40.74 -3.22
N ALA A 605 13.54 -40.81 -2.77
CA ALA A 605 14.70 -40.49 -3.59
C ALA A 605 14.89 -41.40 -4.83
N LYS A 606 14.21 -42.57 -4.87
CA LYS A 606 14.22 -43.51 -6.01
C LYS A 606 13.23 -43.14 -7.10
N ILE A 607 12.31 -42.22 -6.85
CA ILE A 607 11.30 -41.80 -7.83
C ILE A 607 11.99 -41.09 -8.99
N LYS A 608 11.79 -41.63 -10.20
CA LYS A 608 12.22 -40.99 -11.45
C LYS A 608 11.07 -40.13 -11.95
N LEU A 609 11.12 -38.83 -11.72
CA LEU A 609 10.03 -37.90 -12.02
C LEU A 609 9.62 -37.91 -13.48
N GLU A 610 10.57 -38.10 -14.39
CA GLU A 610 10.37 -38.08 -15.83
C GLU A 610 9.35 -39.14 -16.31
N THR A 611 9.23 -40.24 -15.56
CA THR A 611 8.28 -41.35 -15.90
C THR A 611 6.82 -41.02 -15.59
N TYR A 612 6.57 -39.98 -14.80
CA TYR A 612 5.23 -39.56 -14.37
C TYR A 612 4.76 -38.27 -15.03
N VAL A 613 5.54 -37.73 -15.97
CA VAL A 613 5.15 -36.57 -16.74
C VAL A 613 3.94 -36.90 -17.64
N THR A 614 2.92 -36.07 -17.60
CA THR A 614 1.72 -36.16 -18.43
C THR A 614 1.48 -34.81 -19.14
N GLU A 615 0.50 -34.75 -20.04
CA GLU A 615 0.10 -33.48 -20.67
C GLU A 615 -0.35 -32.41 -19.65
N LYS A 616 -0.88 -32.82 -18.50
CA LYS A 616 -1.41 -31.93 -17.47
C LYS A 616 -0.44 -31.67 -16.31
N VAL A 617 0.50 -32.57 -16.05
CA VAL A 617 1.42 -32.53 -14.90
C VAL A 617 2.85 -32.69 -15.38
N GLY A 618 3.61 -31.65 -15.32
CA GLY A 618 5.02 -31.61 -15.73
C GLY A 618 5.99 -31.82 -14.54
N LEU A 619 7.28 -31.73 -14.83
CA LEU A 619 8.36 -31.86 -13.85
C LEU A 619 8.23 -30.87 -12.67
N PRO A 620 7.83 -29.59 -12.88
CA PRO A 620 7.67 -28.65 -11.78
C PRO A 620 6.65 -29.11 -10.76
N THR A 621 5.43 -29.49 -11.19
CA THR A 621 4.40 -30.00 -10.31
C THR A 621 4.80 -31.30 -9.63
N LEU A 622 5.48 -32.22 -10.33
CA LEU A 622 6.00 -33.47 -9.76
C LEU A 622 7.05 -33.20 -8.67
N THR A 623 7.91 -32.23 -8.88
CA THR A 623 8.91 -31.80 -7.87
C THR A 623 8.23 -31.25 -6.62
N ASP A 624 7.21 -30.40 -6.78
CA ASP A 624 6.42 -29.87 -5.68
C ASP A 624 5.70 -31.00 -4.91
N ILE A 625 5.13 -31.96 -5.63
CA ILE A 625 4.46 -33.14 -5.03
C ILE A 625 5.46 -33.92 -4.15
N VAL A 626 6.65 -34.26 -4.67
CA VAL A 626 7.64 -35.03 -3.90
C VAL A 626 8.16 -34.25 -2.70
N ALA A 627 8.36 -32.93 -2.84
CA ALA A 627 8.71 -32.06 -1.73
C ALA A 627 7.62 -32.03 -0.65
N GLU A 628 6.34 -31.98 -1.05
CA GLU A 628 5.20 -32.01 -0.12
C GLU A 628 5.06 -33.38 0.56
N LEU A 629 5.27 -34.48 -0.14
CA LEU A 629 5.26 -35.80 0.45
C LEU A 629 6.37 -36.00 1.51
N ALA A 630 7.47 -35.24 1.41
CA ALA A 630 8.54 -35.26 2.39
C ALA A 630 8.15 -34.61 3.73
N LYS A 631 7.27 -33.64 3.69
CA LYS A 631 6.82 -32.86 4.86
C LYS A 631 5.34 -32.48 4.69
N PRO A 632 4.43 -33.46 4.73
CA PRO A 632 3.03 -33.22 4.41
C PRO A 632 2.38 -32.23 5.36
N GLY A 633 1.69 -31.26 4.81
CA GLY A 633 0.95 -30.28 5.57
C GLY A 633 1.80 -29.42 6.51
N ARG A 634 3.11 -29.30 6.25
CA ARG A 634 4.00 -28.47 7.06
C ARG A 634 3.54 -27.01 6.96
N ASP A 635 3.36 -26.40 8.12
CA ASP A 635 3.19 -24.94 8.21
C ASP A 635 4.49 -24.27 7.75
N PRO A 636 4.47 -23.38 6.73
CA PRO A 636 5.66 -22.70 6.25
C PRO A 636 6.19 -21.64 7.23
N ARG A 637 5.38 -21.27 8.23
CA ARG A 637 5.77 -20.29 9.25
C ARG A 637 6.89 -20.85 10.14
N GLN A 638 7.70 -19.96 10.68
CA GLN A 638 8.78 -20.31 11.59
C GLN A 638 8.23 -20.93 12.88
N GLN A 639 9.05 -21.70 13.59
CA GLN A 639 8.69 -22.17 14.93
C GLN A 639 8.69 -21.00 15.91
N PHE A 640 7.74 -21.01 16.84
CA PHE A 640 7.64 -20.00 17.86
C PHE A 640 8.86 -20.07 18.80
N GLU A 641 9.52 -18.94 18.99
CA GLU A 641 10.57 -18.74 20.00
C GLU A 641 10.21 -17.52 20.85
N ALA A 642 10.23 -17.67 22.17
CA ALA A 642 10.01 -16.54 23.05
C ALA A 642 11.10 -15.47 22.89
N PHE A 643 10.71 -14.19 23.02
CA PHE A 643 11.63 -13.06 22.99
C PHE A 643 11.47 -12.26 24.30
N SER A 644 12.58 -11.75 24.83
CA SER A 644 12.59 -10.84 25.98
C SER A 644 13.52 -9.67 25.71
N PHE A 645 13.11 -8.49 26.14
CA PHE A 645 13.93 -7.29 26.11
C PHE A 645 15.03 -7.33 27.17
N ALA A 646 15.97 -6.39 27.10
CA ALA A 646 17.03 -6.27 28.07
C ALA A 646 16.44 -5.86 29.43
N GLU A 647 16.90 -6.50 30.49
CA GLU A 647 16.51 -6.14 31.87
C GLU A 647 17.02 -4.74 32.26
N GLY A 648 16.20 -3.98 32.98
CA GLY A 648 16.56 -2.66 33.47
C GLY A 648 16.49 -1.51 32.49
N VAL A 649 15.96 -1.75 31.27
CA VAL A 649 15.72 -0.73 30.22
C VAL A 649 14.21 -0.61 29.98
N ASN A 650 13.57 0.37 30.63
CA ASN A 650 12.11 0.51 30.60
C ASN A 650 11.66 1.87 30.03
N LYS A 651 12.54 2.88 30.08
CA LYS A 651 12.23 4.26 29.65
C LYS A 651 13.30 4.78 28.69
N PRO A 652 12.99 5.78 27.84
CA PRO A 652 13.98 6.39 26.96
C PRO A 652 15.20 6.96 27.68
N GLU A 653 15.01 7.40 28.95
CA GLU A 653 16.07 7.95 29.80
C GLU A 653 17.09 6.87 30.24
N ASP A 654 16.71 5.61 30.24
CA ASP A 654 17.61 4.48 30.59
C ASP A 654 18.60 4.17 29.46
N LEU A 655 18.30 4.64 28.25
CA LEU A 655 19.12 4.40 27.06
C LEU A 655 20.39 5.27 27.09
N LYS A 656 21.53 4.63 26.97
CA LYS A 656 22.83 5.30 26.88
C LYS A 656 23.43 5.03 25.50
N GLN A 657 24.06 6.04 24.93
CA GLN A 657 24.80 5.91 23.69
C GLN A 657 25.83 4.76 23.75
N GLY A 658 25.87 3.92 22.74
CA GLY A 658 26.73 2.74 22.67
C GLY A 658 26.17 1.48 23.31
N MET A 659 25.00 1.52 23.99
CA MET A 659 24.35 0.32 24.51
C MET A 659 23.95 -0.61 23.37
N LYS A 660 24.23 -1.91 23.54
CA LYS A 660 23.75 -2.98 22.65
C LYS A 660 22.55 -3.65 23.28
N LEU A 661 21.44 -3.64 22.58
CA LEU A 661 20.15 -4.11 23.09
C LEU A 661 19.51 -5.09 22.09
N PRO A 662 18.86 -6.14 22.61
CA PRO A 662 17.94 -6.92 21.78
C PRO A 662 16.72 -6.07 21.46
N GLY A 663 16.29 -6.07 20.22
CA GLY A 663 15.11 -5.34 19.76
C GLY A 663 14.23 -6.18 18.86
N LEU A 664 12.98 -5.79 18.77
CA LEU A 664 11.99 -6.37 17.88
C LEU A 664 11.64 -5.34 16.78
N VAL A 665 11.78 -5.70 15.54
CA VAL A 665 11.38 -4.84 14.42
C VAL A 665 9.87 -4.72 14.42
N THR A 666 9.35 -3.51 14.61
CA THR A 666 7.91 -3.22 14.64
C THR A 666 7.38 -2.86 13.28
N ASN A 667 8.17 -2.12 12.47
CA ASN A 667 7.77 -1.66 11.15
C ASN A 667 9.00 -1.45 10.25
N VAL A 668 8.85 -1.71 8.96
CA VAL A 668 9.87 -1.46 7.94
C VAL A 668 9.34 -0.45 6.93
N THR A 669 10.14 0.56 6.63
CA THR A 669 9.82 1.64 5.70
C THR A 669 10.92 1.78 4.64
N ALA A 670 10.69 2.55 3.59
CA ALA A 670 11.69 2.79 2.56
C ALA A 670 12.97 3.49 3.07
N PHE A 671 12.89 4.22 4.20
CA PHE A 671 14.03 4.95 4.78
C PHE A 671 14.69 4.25 5.96
N GLY A 672 14.17 3.10 6.40
CA GLY A 672 14.75 2.32 7.50
C GLY A 672 13.74 1.46 8.22
N ALA A 673 14.12 0.94 9.38
CA ALA A 673 13.29 0.08 10.22
C ALA A 673 13.05 0.71 11.60
N PHE A 674 11.84 0.60 12.10
CA PHE A 674 11.50 0.91 13.47
C PHE A 674 11.70 -0.33 14.35
N VAL A 675 12.37 -0.15 15.47
CA VAL A 675 12.74 -1.24 16.38
C VAL A 675 12.35 -0.88 17.79
N ASP A 676 11.50 -1.69 18.39
CA ASP A 676 11.21 -1.65 19.82
C ASP A 676 12.39 -2.27 20.60
N VAL A 677 12.99 -1.51 21.49
CA VAL A 677 14.11 -1.94 22.34
C VAL A 677 13.73 -2.08 23.81
N GLY A 678 12.43 -2.10 24.12
CA GLY A 678 11.91 -2.25 25.46
C GLY A 678 11.57 -0.94 26.17
N VAL A 679 11.63 0.20 25.48
CA VAL A 679 11.20 1.52 25.99
C VAL A 679 9.87 1.90 25.35
N HIS A 680 9.11 2.85 25.91
CA HIS A 680 7.77 3.25 25.42
C HIS A 680 7.76 3.92 24.04
N GLN A 681 8.85 3.79 23.30
CA GLN A 681 9.04 4.42 22.00
C GLN A 681 9.95 3.59 21.11
N ASP A 682 9.54 3.41 19.84
CA ASP A 682 10.36 2.76 18.84
C ASP A 682 11.55 3.62 18.44
N GLY A 683 12.73 3.01 18.35
CA GLY A 683 13.91 3.63 17.77
C GLY A 683 13.97 3.41 16.25
N LEU A 684 14.56 4.36 15.53
CA LEU A 684 14.76 4.26 14.09
C LEU A 684 16.16 3.77 13.76
N VAL A 685 16.26 2.67 13.04
CA VAL A 685 17.47 2.25 12.31
C VAL A 685 17.35 2.77 10.89
N HIS A 686 18.02 3.87 10.57
CA HIS A 686 18.03 4.43 9.21
C HIS A 686 18.61 3.44 8.21
N VAL A 687 18.20 3.51 6.92
CA VAL A 687 18.66 2.58 5.86
C VAL A 687 20.19 2.47 5.78
N SER A 688 20.94 3.56 6.03
CA SER A 688 22.41 3.55 6.08
C SER A 688 23.00 2.86 7.32
N GLN A 689 22.18 2.51 8.31
CA GLN A 689 22.56 1.89 9.57
C GLN A 689 22.06 0.44 9.72
N LEU A 690 21.39 -0.10 8.69
CA LEU A 690 20.84 -1.46 8.70
C LEU A 690 21.91 -2.55 8.52
N ALA A 691 22.96 -2.26 7.76
CA ALA A 691 24.05 -3.19 7.50
C ALA A 691 25.38 -2.44 7.26
N ASP A 692 26.49 -3.17 7.27
CA ASP A 692 27.81 -2.62 6.94
C ASP A 692 27.96 -2.33 5.45
N THR A 693 27.17 -2.97 4.60
CA THR A 693 27.09 -2.77 3.15
C THR A 693 25.95 -1.84 2.77
N PHE A 694 26.00 -1.30 1.55
CA PHE A 694 24.92 -0.45 1.03
C PHE A 694 23.61 -1.24 0.89
N VAL A 695 22.57 -0.77 1.54
CA VAL A 695 21.23 -1.34 1.49
C VAL A 695 20.34 -0.46 0.60
N LYS A 696 19.82 -1.01 -0.48
CA LYS A 696 18.90 -0.31 -1.37
C LYS A 696 17.46 -0.38 -0.85
N GLU A 697 17.08 -1.52 -0.32
CA GLU A 697 15.72 -1.84 0.10
C GLU A 697 15.75 -2.43 1.52
N PRO A 698 15.27 -1.70 2.54
CA PRO A 698 15.31 -2.15 3.94
C PRO A 698 14.68 -3.52 4.18
N GLY A 699 13.56 -3.81 3.49
CA GLY A 699 12.85 -5.08 3.59
C GLY A 699 13.65 -6.32 3.14
N SER A 700 14.77 -6.13 2.41
CA SER A 700 15.68 -7.23 2.06
C SER A 700 16.60 -7.63 3.22
N VAL A 701 16.77 -6.77 4.22
CA VAL A 701 17.69 -6.97 5.36
C VAL A 701 16.93 -7.32 6.63
N VAL A 702 15.81 -6.63 6.89
CA VAL A 702 15.01 -6.83 8.10
C VAL A 702 13.53 -6.88 7.78
N LYS A 703 12.77 -7.61 8.61
CA LYS A 703 11.34 -7.81 8.46
C LYS A 703 10.60 -7.46 9.76
N PRO A 704 9.36 -6.97 9.71
CA PRO A 704 8.53 -6.83 10.90
C PRO A 704 8.45 -8.13 11.70
N GLY A 705 8.52 -8.04 13.02
CA GLY A 705 8.56 -9.19 13.91
C GLY A 705 9.94 -9.88 14.04
N GLN A 706 10.94 -9.46 13.26
CA GLN A 706 12.29 -10.01 13.36
C GLN A 706 13.00 -9.52 14.61
N LYS A 707 13.68 -10.45 15.29
CA LYS A 707 14.57 -10.15 16.43
C LYS A 707 15.91 -9.67 15.90
N VAL A 708 16.38 -8.54 16.41
CA VAL A 708 17.63 -7.91 15.97
C VAL A 708 18.44 -7.44 17.17
N MET A 709 19.77 -7.36 17.01
CA MET A 709 20.65 -6.67 17.95
C MET A 709 20.93 -5.27 17.41
N VAL A 710 20.63 -4.25 18.22
CA VAL A 710 20.86 -2.86 17.84
C VAL A 710 21.78 -2.15 18.83
N THR A 711 22.51 -1.15 18.35
CA THR A 711 23.32 -0.25 19.17
C THR A 711 22.65 1.12 19.20
N VAL A 712 22.49 1.70 20.38
CA VAL A 712 21.96 3.06 20.55
C VAL A 712 23.00 4.07 20.05
N VAL A 713 22.65 4.84 19.02
CA VAL A 713 23.51 5.87 18.42
C VAL A 713 23.28 7.22 19.06
N GLU A 714 22.01 7.60 19.24
CA GLU A 714 21.62 8.91 19.79
C GLU A 714 20.23 8.78 20.45
N VAL A 715 20.01 9.51 21.53
CA VAL A 715 18.70 9.67 22.17
C VAL A 715 18.40 11.16 22.28
N ASP A 716 17.38 11.63 21.56
CA ASP A 716 16.89 13.01 21.59
C ASP A 716 15.56 13.05 22.34
N LEU A 717 15.63 13.17 23.66
CA LEU A 717 14.47 13.21 24.54
C LEU A 717 13.50 14.37 24.22
N PRO A 718 13.96 15.61 23.93
CA PRO A 718 13.07 16.72 23.59
C PRO A 718 12.24 16.48 22.33
N ARG A 719 12.75 15.69 21.38
CA ARG A 719 12.06 15.36 20.12
C ARG A 719 11.44 13.98 20.11
N ASN A 720 11.54 13.25 21.21
CA ASN A 720 11.13 11.86 21.27
C ASN A 720 11.71 11.03 20.10
N ARG A 721 13.04 11.09 19.88
CA ARG A 721 13.71 10.34 18.82
C ARG A 721 14.84 9.49 19.37
N ILE A 722 14.86 8.22 19.00
CA ILE A 722 15.90 7.26 19.32
C ILE A 722 16.51 6.79 18.01
N ALA A 723 17.79 7.06 17.80
CA ALA A 723 18.54 6.59 16.64
C ALA A 723 19.31 5.31 17.01
N LEU A 724 19.12 4.28 16.20
CA LEU A 724 19.69 2.96 16.38
C LEU A 724 20.54 2.54 15.18
N SER A 725 21.47 1.61 15.38
CA SER A 725 22.28 1.02 14.33
C SER A 725 22.41 -0.49 14.48
N MET A 726 22.36 -1.20 13.37
CA MET A 726 22.64 -2.64 13.29
C MET A 726 24.05 -2.92 12.73
N ARG A 727 24.84 -1.88 12.42
CA ARG A 727 26.21 -2.03 11.92
C ARG A 727 27.12 -2.61 13.00
N SER A 728 28.12 -3.38 12.56
CA SER A 728 29.12 -3.97 13.46
C SER A 728 29.96 -2.92 14.19
N LYS A 729 30.20 -1.76 13.55
CA LYS A 729 30.93 -0.61 14.09
C LYS A 729 30.15 0.68 13.82
N PRO A 730 29.13 1.02 14.62
CA PRO A 730 28.37 2.24 14.42
C PRO A 730 29.20 3.48 14.80
N GLU A 731 29.08 4.55 14.03
CA GLU A 731 29.66 5.84 14.38
C GLU A 731 28.80 6.49 15.46
N LEU A 732 29.31 6.58 16.68
CA LEU A 732 28.64 7.18 17.81
C LEU A 732 28.78 8.70 17.77
N GLY A 733 27.69 9.45 17.85
CA GLY A 733 27.68 10.92 17.93
C GLY A 733 27.74 11.67 16.59
N ALA A 734 27.71 11.00 15.46
CA ALA A 734 27.55 11.67 14.17
C ALA A 734 26.08 12.13 14.03
N ARG A 735 25.82 13.43 14.11
CA ARG A 735 24.53 14.01 13.73
C ARG A 735 24.18 13.48 12.33
N MET A 736 23.08 12.77 12.21
CA MET A 736 22.53 12.39 10.88
C MET A 736 22.21 13.67 10.11
N GLN A 737 23.12 14.06 9.22
CA GLN A 737 22.82 15.07 8.22
C GLN A 737 21.85 14.45 7.25
N ASN A 738 20.62 14.93 7.22
CA ASN A 738 19.67 14.69 6.14
C ASN A 738 20.39 15.04 4.84
N GLY A 739 20.62 14.02 3.99
CA GLY A 739 21.42 14.13 2.78
C GLY A 739 20.91 15.22 1.83
N ALA A 740 21.55 16.37 1.88
CA ALA A 740 21.56 17.35 0.81
C ALA A 740 23.03 17.52 0.43
N GLY A 741 23.41 16.93 -0.70
CA GLY A 741 24.71 17.15 -1.29
C GLY A 741 24.89 18.60 -1.67
N THR A 742 25.83 19.30 -1.04
CA THR A 742 26.36 20.56 -1.54
C THR A 742 27.74 20.29 -2.15
N PRO A 743 28.02 20.85 -3.33
CA PRO A 743 29.34 20.71 -3.94
C PRO A 743 30.37 21.59 -3.20
N SER A 744 31.52 21.00 -2.95
CA SER A 744 32.67 21.69 -2.38
C SER A 744 33.16 22.79 -3.30
N SER A 745 33.25 24.00 -2.81
CA SER A 745 34.16 25.00 -3.35
C SER A 745 35.25 25.34 -2.32
N ARG A 746 36.49 25.07 -2.74
CA ARG A 746 37.71 25.52 -2.07
C ARG A 746 37.77 27.05 -2.12
N THR A 747 38.20 27.69 -1.06
CA THR A 747 39.30 28.68 -1.03
C THR A 747 39.44 29.37 0.34
N GLY A 748 40.53 29.26 0.93
CA GLY A 748 41.51 30.13 1.55
C GLY A 748 41.11 31.10 2.70
N PRO A 749 42.08 31.40 3.54
CA PRO A 749 41.83 31.90 4.89
C PRO A 749 41.93 33.40 5.04
N SER A 750 41.20 34.00 5.99
CA SER A 750 41.63 35.29 6.60
C SER A 750 40.96 35.52 7.95
N ALA A 751 41.74 36.10 8.80
CA ALA A 751 41.71 36.26 10.23
C ALA A 751 40.75 37.37 10.78
N PRO A 752 40.82 37.65 12.09
CA PRO A 752 39.65 37.86 12.95
C PRO A 752 39.40 39.32 13.37
N ARG A 753 38.21 39.62 13.83
CA ARG A 753 37.83 40.74 14.75
C ARG A 753 36.33 40.63 15.04
N GLY A 754 35.80 40.76 16.20
CA GLY A 754 36.02 41.48 17.40
C GLY A 754 34.72 41.47 18.16
N GLY A 755 34.80 41.44 19.48
CA GLY A 755 33.75 41.15 20.43
C GLY A 755 32.58 42.14 20.51
N GLY A 756 31.45 41.58 20.99
CA GLY A 756 30.28 42.33 21.40
C GLY A 756 29.47 41.47 22.40
N THR A 757 29.36 42.01 23.60
CA THR A 757 28.72 41.48 24.80
C THR A 757 27.21 41.22 24.60
N PRO A 758 26.60 40.20 25.27
CA PRO A 758 25.16 39.92 25.22
C PRO A 758 24.38 40.72 26.28
N PRO A 759 23.13 41.11 26.04
CA PRO A 759 22.23 41.66 27.04
C PRO A 759 21.48 40.56 27.85
N PRO A 760 20.88 40.88 28.99
CA PRO A 760 20.55 39.96 30.06
C PRO A 760 19.22 39.20 29.88
N ALA A 761 19.17 38.07 30.53
CA ALA A 761 18.04 37.11 30.61
C ALA A 761 16.79 37.72 31.28
N ARG A 762 15.62 37.39 30.73
CA ARG A 762 14.31 37.50 31.39
C ARG A 762 13.78 36.14 31.81
N PRO A 763 12.96 36.07 32.87
CA PRO A 763 12.73 34.84 33.62
C PRO A 763 11.72 33.88 32.98
N ALA A 764 11.91 32.60 33.32
CA ALA A 764 11.13 31.47 32.90
C ALA A 764 9.66 31.56 33.31
N GLN A 765 8.78 31.38 32.33
CA GLN A 765 7.39 31.01 32.58
C GLN A 765 7.21 29.50 32.40
N ARG A 766 6.44 28.91 33.31
CA ARG A 766 6.14 27.49 33.45
C ARG A 766 5.55 26.91 32.19
N ALA A 767 5.99 25.72 31.82
CA ALA A 767 5.43 24.87 30.77
C ALA A 767 4.00 24.40 31.11
N PRO A 768 3.10 24.37 30.16
CA PRO A 768 1.85 23.61 30.29
C PRO A 768 2.08 22.14 30.02
N GLN A 769 1.38 21.32 30.77
CA GLN A 769 1.37 19.87 30.73
C GLN A 769 0.99 19.32 29.37
N SER A 770 1.63 18.21 29.00
CA SER A 770 1.31 17.39 27.81
C SER A 770 -0.14 16.94 27.81
N LEU A 771 -0.90 17.35 26.83
CA LEU A 771 -2.17 16.74 26.45
C LEU A 771 -1.85 15.59 25.49
N ASN A 772 -2.10 14.37 25.96
CA ASN A 772 -2.27 13.20 25.11
C ASN A 772 -3.50 13.45 24.26
N ASP A 773 -3.29 13.70 22.98
CA ASP A 773 -4.36 13.86 22.01
C ASP A 773 -4.97 12.50 21.65
N ASP A 774 -6.07 12.21 22.33
CA ASP A 774 -6.99 11.12 22.03
C ASP A 774 -7.87 11.55 20.83
N TRP A 775 -7.28 11.51 19.62
CA TRP A 775 -7.97 11.85 18.37
C TRP A 775 -9.16 10.93 18.07
N PHE A 776 -9.20 9.77 18.70
CA PHE A 776 -10.25 8.77 18.54
C PHE A 776 -11.57 9.21 19.20
N THR A 777 -11.52 9.93 20.30
CA THR A 777 -12.69 10.45 21.00
C THR A 777 -13.35 11.62 20.25
N ALA A 778 -12.58 12.38 19.49
CA ALA A 778 -13.08 13.51 18.70
C ALA A 778 -13.88 13.06 17.44
N ALA A 779 -13.61 11.87 16.91
CA ALA A 779 -14.33 11.33 15.75
C ALA A 779 -15.72 10.75 16.11
N LEU A 780 -15.91 10.27 17.34
CA LEU A 780 -17.17 9.72 17.83
C LEU A 780 -18.20 10.79 18.19
N ASN A 781 -17.79 12.01 18.54
CA ASN A 781 -18.68 13.10 18.93
C ASN A 781 -19.19 13.97 17.77
N LYS A 782 -18.83 13.68 16.51
CA LYS A 782 -19.36 14.38 15.32
C LYS A 782 -20.55 13.69 14.64
N LYS A 783 -21.12 12.65 15.26
CA LYS A 783 -22.40 12.07 14.82
C LYS A 783 -23.35 11.99 16.02
N LYS A 784 -23.87 13.12 16.39
CA LYS A 784 -25.17 13.31 17.05
C LYS A 784 -25.85 14.52 16.44
#